data_2181d3d9c412857286d1279ce164c92a
#
_entry.id   2181d3d9c412857286d1279ce164c92a
#
_cell.length_a   1.000
_cell.length_b   1.000
_cell.length_c   1.000
_cell.angle_alpha   90.00
_cell.angle_beta   90.00
_cell.angle_gamma   90.00
#
_symmetry.space_group_name_H-M   'P 1'
#
loop_
_entity.id
_entity.type
_entity.pdbx_description
1 polymer ?
#
loop_
_entity_poly.entity_id
_entity_poly.type
_entity_poly.pdbx_seq_one_letter_code
_entity_poly.pdbx_strand_id
1 'polypeptide(L)'
;MELEDLSIVEKAAMLSGGSEWDSRGNDRADIPGFVMSDGPHGVRRQLGEGDHLGIGSSKPATCFPTACTVANTWDPALAEEMGEALGKEAHDLDVNVLLGPGMNIKRNPLCGRNFEYYSEDPIVAGRMGAGLIRGIQSNGVSACPKHFAVNSQELRRQASNSVVDERTMRELYLTGFEIAVREAKPMSIMTSYNEVNGVYAHENKHLLQDILRDEWGFDGMVVSDWGGSNSAVAAVKAGGSLEMPSPGFTSVRELEGAVKAGTLAEADINKRAAEVAKIAAATKLVGVGRDDLLSDDIAKAHHDIARTVAEHSSVLLKNDAATLPLKPGTRVAVIGDMAATARYQGSGSSKVNATKEENILDEVKNAEGLVLAGYEQGYDRQGKPDEVLLNDAVALAKKDTVDVVLAVVGLDERSESEGLDRSTMAIPQVQNDLVTALAKTGKPVVIVLVAGSPVELPWFNDVAAMLYVGLSGQAGASATVRALTGEVNPSGHLAETWPMQYEDCPSSGWYPAIGRDAIYREGPFVGYRYYETVGVPVRFPFGYGLSYSTFTYSAITATATGVDFVVTNDSDVAGSTVAQLYVRAPQGGVLHPDRELKGFVKVELAAHESKSVHIDFDRYTFRHFDVAANAWKTESGEWTLLVGDNAEHLPLAIPHTVAGDCTTADCAADPALGHYLTGQVKDVTDAEMAVLFGHEVLAPGKPTTFGVNDPIMSWVDSKGFVARTVAKTLTKREAKIRQKTGSPDLNTLFILNMPPRAMSKMTQGMVDSAMVDAIVNIANGHTFRGLGGVIAGFFRNQSANKRTAKELNHD
;
A
#
# COMPACT_ATOMS: atom_id res chain seq x y z
N MET A 1 -6.93 38.72 12.02
CA MET A 1 -5.45 39.00 12.07
C MET A 1 -4.86 38.16 10.99
N GLU A 2 -3.93 38.68 10.23
CA GLU A 2 -3.28 37.91 9.17
C GLU A 2 -2.31 36.88 9.77
N LEU A 3 -2.06 35.78 9.06
CA LEU A 3 -1.12 34.72 9.49
C LEU A 3 0.27 35.30 9.81
N GLU A 4 0.70 36.31 9.10
CA GLU A 4 1.99 36.99 9.26
C GLU A 4 2.13 37.69 10.60
N ASP A 5 1.02 38.15 11.20
CA ASP A 5 0.99 38.86 12.49
C ASP A 5 1.06 37.91 13.72
N LEU A 6 0.96 36.60 13.50
CA LEU A 6 1.06 35.62 14.59
C LEU A 6 2.48 35.53 15.10
N SER A 7 2.63 35.27 16.41
CA SER A 7 3.93 34.98 17.01
C SER A 7 4.54 33.68 16.45
N ILE A 8 5.86 33.52 16.60
CA ILE A 8 6.56 32.28 16.24
C ILE A 8 5.97 31.07 16.97
N VAL A 9 5.59 31.24 18.24
CA VAL A 9 5.01 30.15 19.06
C VAL A 9 3.65 29.72 18.50
N GLU A 10 2.80 30.68 18.10
CA GLU A 10 1.50 30.39 17.49
C GLU A 10 1.67 29.68 16.13
N LYS A 11 2.54 30.20 15.25
CA LYS A 11 2.85 29.58 13.96
C LYS A 11 3.43 28.17 14.14
N ALA A 12 4.40 28.00 15.07
CA ALA A 12 5.00 26.70 15.38
C ALA A 12 3.97 25.71 15.95
N ALA A 13 2.97 26.17 16.72
CA ALA A 13 1.90 25.32 17.23
C ALA A 13 1.03 24.76 16.11
N MET A 14 0.77 25.51 15.03
CA MET A 14 0.01 25.05 13.87
C MET A 14 0.73 23.92 13.11
N LEU A 15 2.06 23.74 13.28
CA LEU A 15 2.84 22.70 12.60
C LEU A 15 2.81 21.35 13.33
N SER A 16 1.94 21.19 14.34
CA SER A 16 1.77 19.92 15.05
C SER A 16 0.32 19.66 15.41
N GLY A 17 -0.06 18.40 15.53
CA GLY A 17 -1.40 17.98 15.92
C GLY A 17 -1.89 18.60 17.24
N GLY A 18 -3.16 18.91 17.31
CA GLY A 18 -3.87 19.31 18.53
C GLY A 18 -4.25 18.10 19.38
N SER A 19 -4.66 17.03 18.72
CA SER A 19 -5.01 15.74 19.34
C SER A 19 -4.38 14.58 18.54
N GLU A 20 -4.99 13.42 18.66
CA GLU A 20 -4.64 12.24 17.86
C GLU A 20 -4.99 12.42 16.37
N TRP A 21 -6.11 13.08 16.07
CA TRP A 21 -6.67 13.21 14.73
C TRP A 21 -6.96 14.64 14.29
N ASP A 22 -6.88 15.59 15.20
CA ASP A 22 -7.18 17.00 14.90
C ASP A 22 -5.88 17.81 14.75
N SER A 23 -5.81 18.67 13.76
CA SER A 23 -4.79 19.72 13.68
C SER A 23 -5.06 20.83 14.72
N ARG A 24 -4.09 21.71 14.93
CA ARG A 24 -4.31 22.92 15.71
C ARG A 24 -4.78 24.05 14.80
N GLY A 25 -5.93 24.63 15.14
CA GLY A 25 -6.34 25.93 14.61
C GLY A 25 -5.62 27.10 15.28
N ASN A 26 -5.96 28.32 14.83
CA ASN A 26 -5.60 29.57 15.48
C ASN A 26 -6.76 30.55 15.42
N ASP A 27 -7.43 30.79 16.56
CA ASP A 27 -8.63 31.63 16.64
C ASP A 27 -8.33 33.09 16.31
N ARG A 28 -7.12 33.59 16.63
CA ARG A 28 -6.75 34.98 16.36
C ARG A 28 -6.65 35.29 14.86
N ALA A 29 -6.24 34.30 14.05
CA ALA A 29 -6.17 34.41 12.60
C ALA A 29 -7.41 33.84 11.89
N ASP A 30 -8.44 33.43 12.61
CA ASP A 30 -9.63 32.75 12.05
C ASP A 30 -9.27 31.51 11.21
N ILE A 31 -8.25 30.75 11.65
CA ILE A 31 -7.83 29.51 11.01
C ILE A 31 -8.40 28.34 11.81
N PRO A 32 -9.42 27.63 11.30
CA PRO A 32 -9.99 26.49 12.02
C PRO A 32 -9.01 25.31 12.06
N GLY A 33 -9.09 24.50 13.12
CA GLY A 33 -8.54 23.16 13.10
C GLY A 33 -9.30 22.30 12.10
N PHE A 34 -8.65 21.26 11.58
CA PHE A 34 -9.26 20.29 10.69
C PHE A 34 -9.03 18.86 11.16
N VAL A 35 -9.94 17.98 10.78
CA VAL A 35 -9.96 16.57 11.14
C VAL A 35 -9.28 15.73 10.06
N MET A 36 -8.40 14.84 10.48
CA MET A 36 -7.78 13.81 9.64
C MET A 36 -8.36 12.44 10.00
N SER A 37 -8.45 11.54 9.04
CA SER A 37 -8.92 10.18 9.29
C SER A 37 -8.22 9.19 8.37
N ASP A 38 -7.86 8.02 8.89
CA ASP A 38 -7.55 6.89 8.04
C ASP A 38 -8.76 6.52 7.17
N GLY A 39 -8.50 5.86 6.05
CA GLY A 39 -9.56 5.40 5.19
C GLY A 39 -9.22 5.31 3.71
N PRO A 40 -8.14 4.57 3.31
CA PRO A 40 -7.81 4.41 1.90
C PRO A 40 -8.88 3.62 1.11
N HIS A 41 -9.73 2.84 1.81
CA HIS A 41 -10.83 2.07 1.21
C HIS A 41 -12.15 2.16 2.01
N GLY A 42 -12.30 3.19 2.87
CA GLY A 42 -13.49 3.47 3.67
C GLY A 42 -13.15 4.38 4.83
N VAL A 43 -13.99 5.36 5.11
CA VAL A 43 -13.72 6.37 6.15
C VAL A 43 -13.70 5.76 7.53
N ARG A 44 -12.64 5.99 8.29
CA ARG A 44 -12.49 5.49 9.65
C ARG A 44 -12.54 6.62 10.67
N ARG A 45 -13.65 7.37 10.71
CA ARG A 45 -13.87 8.43 11.68
C ARG A 45 -13.97 7.83 13.09
N GLN A 46 -12.95 8.02 13.91
CA GLN A 46 -12.90 7.45 15.28
C GLN A 46 -13.86 8.09 16.26
N LEU A 47 -14.38 7.26 17.17
CA LEU A 47 -15.17 7.65 18.33
C LEU A 47 -14.25 7.57 19.56
N GLY A 48 -13.73 8.72 20.03
CA GLY A 48 -12.88 8.80 21.21
C GLY A 48 -11.40 9.05 20.90
N GLU A 49 -10.58 9.12 21.95
CA GLU A 49 -9.16 9.44 21.89
C GLU A 49 -8.29 8.16 21.93
N GLY A 50 -7.17 8.19 21.22
CA GLY A 50 -6.03 7.32 21.51
C GLY A 50 -5.94 5.97 20.80
N ASP A 51 -6.46 5.78 19.56
CA ASP A 51 -6.31 4.55 18.82
C ASP A 51 -5.69 4.75 17.42
N HIS A 52 -4.43 4.33 17.24
CA HIS A 52 -3.74 4.37 15.93
C HIS A 52 -3.86 3.08 15.13
N LEU A 53 -4.27 1.95 15.76
CA LEU A 53 -4.16 0.62 15.16
C LEU A 53 -5.50 -0.01 14.75
N GLY A 54 -6.61 0.73 14.85
CA GLY A 54 -7.91 0.22 14.47
C GLY A 54 -8.57 -0.71 15.49
N ILE A 55 -8.23 -0.58 16.76
CA ILE A 55 -8.75 -1.41 17.85
C ILE A 55 -10.04 -0.81 18.43
N GLY A 56 -10.14 0.53 18.42
CA GLY A 56 -11.31 1.27 18.92
C GLY A 56 -12.46 1.33 17.91
N SER A 57 -13.62 1.76 18.38
CA SER A 57 -14.82 1.94 17.55
C SER A 57 -14.70 3.19 16.67
N SER A 58 -15.16 3.07 15.43
CA SER A 58 -15.30 4.17 14.49
C SER A 58 -16.76 4.31 14.04
N LYS A 59 -17.12 5.46 13.46
CA LYS A 59 -18.42 5.63 12.82
C LYS A 59 -18.59 4.59 11.70
N PRO A 60 -19.79 4.04 11.49
CA PRO A 60 -20.07 3.19 10.34
C PRO A 60 -19.84 3.95 9.03
N ALA A 61 -19.18 3.30 8.08
CA ALA A 61 -18.90 3.82 6.75
C ALA A 61 -18.90 2.68 5.73
N THR A 62 -18.95 3.00 4.45
CA THR A 62 -18.83 1.99 3.41
C THR A 62 -17.41 1.44 3.35
N CYS A 63 -17.27 0.12 3.48
CA CYS A 63 -16.00 -0.57 3.23
C CYS A 63 -15.93 -0.95 1.75
N PHE A 64 -15.21 -0.18 0.96
CA PHE A 64 -14.93 -0.46 -0.45
C PHE A 64 -13.86 -1.55 -0.59
N PRO A 65 -13.65 -2.11 -1.79
CA PRO A 65 -12.50 -2.97 -2.07
C PRO A 65 -11.17 -2.26 -1.75
N THR A 66 -10.19 -3.03 -1.27
CA THR A 66 -8.86 -2.49 -0.97
C THR A 66 -8.07 -2.14 -2.23
N ALA A 67 -7.01 -1.33 -2.11
CA ALA A 67 -6.25 -0.85 -3.27
C ALA A 67 -5.72 -1.98 -4.17
N CYS A 68 -5.23 -3.10 -3.59
CA CYS A 68 -4.78 -4.25 -4.38
C CYS A 68 -5.91 -4.87 -5.23
N THR A 69 -7.14 -4.79 -4.73
CA THR A 69 -8.34 -5.30 -5.42
C THR A 69 -8.79 -4.28 -6.47
N VAL A 70 -8.89 -3.00 -6.10
CA VAL A 70 -9.22 -1.91 -7.05
C VAL A 70 -8.25 -1.88 -8.23
N ALA A 71 -6.96 -2.13 -7.99
CA ALA A 71 -5.94 -2.16 -9.04
C ALA A 71 -6.23 -3.20 -10.12
N ASN A 72 -6.85 -4.33 -9.76
CA ASN A 72 -7.22 -5.37 -10.72
C ASN A 72 -8.31 -4.93 -11.71
N THR A 73 -8.99 -3.83 -11.46
CA THR A 73 -9.92 -3.24 -12.45
C THR A 73 -9.19 -2.65 -13.64
N TRP A 74 -7.97 -2.15 -13.47
CA TRP A 74 -7.22 -1.36 -14.45
C TRP A 74 -8.04 -0.22 -15.04
N ASP A 75 -8.91 0.37 -14.21
CA ASP A 75 -9.86 1.41 -14.60
C ASP A 75 -9.74 2.63 -13.68
N PRO A 76 -8.94 3.65 -14.05
CA PRO A 76 -8.81 4.87 -13.28
C PRO A 76 -10.10 5.67 -13.14
N ALA A 77 -11.05 5.52 -14.09
CA ALA A 77 -12.35 6.22 -14.00
C ALA A 77 -13.24 5.59 -12.92
N LEU A 78 -13.24 4.25 -12.83
CA LEU A 78 -13.94 3.54 -11.74
C LEU A 78 -13.31 3.82 -10.38
N ALA A 79 -11.97 3.95 -10.32
CA ALA A 79 -11.28 4.40 -9.12
C ALA A 79 -11.68 5.84 -8.72
N GLU A 80 -11.92 6.73 -9.69
CA GLU A 80 -12.40 8.09 -9.46
C GLU A 80 -13.82 8.08 -8.91
N GLU A 81 -14.75 7.29 -9.48
CA GLU A 81 -16.11 7.12 -8.97
C GLU A 81 -16.12 6.59 -7.52
N MET A 82 -15.29 5.58 -7.21
CA MET A 82 -15.09 5.14 -5.82
C MET A 82 -14.55 6.27 -4.93
N GLY A 83 -13.65 7.09 -5.47
CA GLY A 83 -13.09 8.27 -4.79
C GLY A 83 -14.16 9.32 -4.49
N GLU A 84 -15.09 9.57 -5.39
CA GLU A 84 -16.22 10.48 -5.18
C GLU A 84 -17.10 10.01 -4.02
N ALA A 85 -17.41 8.70 -3.95
CA ALA A 85 -18.16 8.14 -2.85
C ALA A 85 -17.41 8.26 -1.51
N LEU A 86 -16.10 7.93 -1.50
CA LEU A 86 -15.24 8.10 -0.31
C LEU A 86 -15.17 9.56 0.16
N GLY A 87 -14.97 10.48 -0.77
CA GLY A 87 -14.92 11.91 -0.47
C GLY A 87 -16.25 12.45 0.08
N LYS A 88 -17.37 11.96 -0.45
CA LYS A 88 -18.71 12.29 0.05
C LYS A 88 -18.92 11.81 1.49
N GLU A 89 -18.53 10.54 1.78
CA GLU A 89 -18.61 10.03 3.15
C GLU A 89 -17.66 10.77 4.11
N ALA A 90 -16.45 11.07 3.67
CA ALA A 90 -15.50 11.84 4.46
C ALA A 90 -16.08 13.23 4.82
N HIS A 91 -16.66 13.93 3.85
CA HIS A 91 -17.37 15.20 4.09
C HIS A 91 -18.48 15.02 5.12
N ASP A 92 -19.38 14.06 4.92
CA ASP A 92 -20.57 13.85 5.78
C ASP A 92 -20.22 13.37 7.19
N LEU A 93 -19.04 12.77 7.36
CA LEU A 93 -18.53 12.29 8.65
C LEU A 93 -17.57 13.27 9.35
N ASP A 94 -17.54 14.54 8.92
CA ASP A 94 -16.67 15.58 9.51
C ASP A 94 -15.17 15.24 9.39
N VAL A 95 -14.73 14.85 8.19
CA VAL A 95 -13.33 14.57 7.87
C VAL A 95 -12.86 15.51 6.77
N ASN A 96 -11.84 16.32 7.06
CA ASN A 96 -11.28 17.30 6.13
C ASN A 96 -10.16 16.69 5.26
N VAL A 97 -9.38 15.77 5.86
CA VAL A 97 -8.24 15.11 5.19
C VAL A 97 -8.38 13.61 5.33
N LEU A 98 -8.58 12.93 4.20
CA LEU A 98 -8.64 11.47 4.15
C LEU A 98 -7.26 10.91 3.80
N LEU A 99 -6.70 10.08 4.71
CA LEU A 99 -5.35 9.52 4.62
C LEU A 99 -5.30 8.32 3.66
N GLY A 100 -5.24 8.64 2.41
CA GLY A 100 -5.21 7.70 1.29
C GLY A 100 -5.18 8.42 -0.06
N PRO A 101 -4.88 7.67 -1.13
CA PRO A 101 -4.58 6.23 -1.22
C PRO A 101 -3.17 5.83 -0.77
N GLY A 102 -2.98 4.53 -0.47
CA GLY A 102 -1.67 3.92 -0.35
C GLY A 102 -1.07 3.64 -1.72
N MET A 103 0.17 4.07 -1.98
CA MET A 103 0.76 4.05 -3.33
C MET A 103 2.15 3.42 -3.42
N ASN A 104 2.64 2.81 -2.34
CA ASN A 104 3.96 2.18 -2.38
C ASN A 104 3.98 0.98 -3.35
N ILE A 105 5.13 0.76 -3.97
CA ILE A 105 5.34 -0.38 -4.87
C ILE A 105 5.35 -1.69 -4.08
N LYS A 106 4.66 -2.70 -4.57
CA LYS A 106 4.67 -4.07 -4.05
C LYS A 106 5.98 -4.76 -4.43
N ARG A 107 7.00 -4.53 -3.62
CA ARG A 107 8.36 -5.04 -3.84
C ARG A 107 8.50 -6.54 -3.61
N ASN A 108 7.78 -7.04 -2.61
CA ASN A 108 7.87 -8.43 -2.17
C ASN A 108 6.47 -8.92 -1.74
N PRO A 109 6.05 -10.14 -2.10
CA PRO A 109 4.72 -10.66 -1.77
C PRO A 109 4.47 -10.84 -0.26
N LEU A 110 5.52 -10.85 0.56
CA LEU A 110 5.39 -11.00 2.01
C LEU A 110 5.14 -9.68 2.76
N CYS A 111 5.18 -8.51 2.12
CA CYS A 111 4.88 -7.25 2.79
C CYS A 111 3.44 -7.23 3.31
N GLY A 112 3.28 -7.02 4.61
CA GLY A 112 1.97 -7.13 5.28
C GLY A 112 0.93 -6.11 4.86
N ARG A 113 1.36 -4.98 4.26
CA ARG A 113 0.48 -3.92 3.74
C ARG A 113 0.26 -3.96 2.22
N ASN A 114 0.64 -5.05 1.53
CA ASN A 114 0.40 -5.17 0.09
C ASN A 114 -1.09 -5.01 -0.28
N PHE A 115 -2.00 -5.41 0.61
CA PHE A 115 -3.44 -5.23 0.40
C PHE A 115 -3.84 -3.75 0.24
N GLU A 116 -3.07 -2.82 0.83
CA GLU A 116 -3.34 -1.38 0.84
C GLU A 116 -2.68 -0.64 -0.34
N TYR A 117 -1.83 -1.33 -1.11
CA TYR A 117 -1.09 -0.78 -2.25
C TYR A 117 -1.59 -1.34 -3.58
N TYR A 118 -1.52 -0.54 -4.64
CA TYR A 118 -2.08 -0.91 -5.94
C TYR A 118 -1.29 -2.01 -6.65
N SER A 119 0.00 -1.79 -6.92
CA SER A 119 0.72 -2.58 -7.92
C SER A 119 2.22 -2.67 -7.65
N GLU A 120 2.88 -3.62 -8.30
CA GLU A 120 4.33 -3.67 -8.49
C GLU A 120 4.82 -2.72 -9.60
N ASP A 121 3.89 -2.13 -10.36
CA ASP A 121 4.17 -1.24 -11.47
C ASP A 121 3.77 0.21 -11.15
N PRO A 122 4.66 1.21 -11.35
CA PRO A 122 4.40 2.60 -11.02
C PRO A 122 3.37 3.28 -11.92
N ILE A 123 3.16 2.81 -13.16
CA ILE A 123 2.15 3.37 -14.08
C ILE A 123 0.76 3.00 -13.58
N VAL A 124 0.54 1.72 -13.24
CA VAL A 124 -0.73 1.27 -12.66
C VAL A 124 -0.98 1.96 -11.32
N ALA A 125 0.00 1.94 -10.40
CA ALA A 125 -0.13 2.58 -9.09
C ALA A 125 -0.45 4.08 -9.22
N GLY A 126 0.25 4.78 -10.11
CA GLY A 126 0.08 6.21 -10.34
C GLY A 126 -1.28 6.58 -10.94
N ARG A 127 -1.71 5.88 -12.00
CA ARG A 127 -2.98 6.17 -12.70
C ARG A 127 -4.20 5.85 -11.83
N MET A 128 -4.18 4.68 -11.17
CA MET A 128 -5.25 4.29 -10.26
C MET A 128 -5.34 5.24 -9.05
N GLY A 129 -4.17 5.55 -8.46
CA GLY A 129 -4.09 6.52 -7.35
C GLY A 129 -4.56 7.92 -7.76
N ALA A 130 -4.20 8.40 -8.95
CA ALA A 130 -4.64 9.70 -9.45
C ALA A 130 -6.17 9.78 -9.63
N GLY A 131 -6.80 8.71 -10.13
CA GLY A 131 -8.26 8.61 -10.20
C GLY A 131 -8.90 8.78 -8.83
N LEU A 132 -8.50 7.95 -7.86
CA LEU A 132 -9.05 8.01 -6.50
C LEU A 132 -8.86 9.40 -5.85
N ILE A 133 -7.69 10.02 -6.03
CA ILE A 133 -7.41 11.37 -5.49
C ILE A 133 -8.37 12.41 -6.08
N ARG A 134 -8.60 12.42 -7.40
CA ARG A 134 -9.54 13.36 -8.03
C ARG A 134 -10.95 13.20 -7.47
N GLY A 135 -11.41 11.92 -7.36
CA GLY A 135 -12.73 11.62 -6.81
C GLY A 135 -12.89 12.11 -5.36
N ILE A 136 -11.94 11.81 -4.47
CA ILE A 136 -11.98 12.27 -3.07
C ILE A 136 -12.06 13.81 -3.03
N GLN A 137 -11.22 14.49 -3.79
CA GLN A 137 -11.10 15.96 -3.76
C GLN A 137 -12.28 16.69 -4.39
N SER A 138 -13.08 16.05 -5.24
CA SER A 138 -14.30 16.63 -5.83
C SER A 138 -15.34 17.05 -4.78
N ASN A 139 -15.24 16.51 -3.56
CA ASN A 139 -16.13 16.82 -2.43
C ASN A 139 -15.55 17.86 -1.45
N GLY A 140 -14.47 18.57 -1.80
CA GLY A 140 -13.84 19.54 -0.89
C GLY A 140 -13.07 18.91 0.28
N VAL A 141 -12.77 17.62 0.21
CA VAL A 141 -11.92 16.87 1.15
C VAL A 141 -10.53 16.75 0.55
N SER A 142 -9.49 16.90 1.34
CA SER A 142 -8.12 16.64 0.89
C SER A 142 -7.85 15.15 0.84
N ALA A 143 -7.47 14.61 -0.32
CA ALA A 143 -6.78 13.32 -0.38
C ALA A 143 -5.34 13.49 0.11
N CYS A 144 -4.80 12.41 0.72
CA CYS A 144 -3.45 12.39 1.26
C CYS A 144 -2.74 11.09 0.85
N PRO A 145 -2.22 11.00 -0.40
CA PRO A 145 -1.50 9.82 -0.86
C PRO A 145 -0.34 9.49 0.07
N LYS A 146 -0.10 8.19 0.30
CA LYS A 146 0.85 7.67 1.29
C LYS A 146 1.49 6.37 0.82
N HIS A 147 2.65 5.95 1.32
CA HIS A 147 3.54 6.66 2.24
C HIS A 147 4.78 7.12 1.47
N PHE A 148 5.01 8.39 1.36
CA PHE A 148 6.10 9.00 0.59
C PHE A 148 7.39 9.05 1.43
N ALA A 149 8.41 8.13 1.20
CA ALA A 149 8.43 7.15 0.15
C ALA A 149 9.20 5.88 0.55
N VAL A 150 9.22 4.91 -0.37
CA VAL A 150 10.04 3.68 -0.28
C VAL A 150 9.77 2.88 1.00
N ASN A 151 8.48 2.72 1.35
CA ASN A 151 8.02 1.91 2.49
C ASN A 151 7.42 0.59 1.98
N SER A 152 8.29 -0.40 1.69
CA SER A 152 7.89 -1.71 1.17
C SER A 152 8.21 -2.85 2.13
N GLN A 153 8.35 -2.55 3.44
CA GLN A 153 8.59 -3.49 4.53
C GLN A 153 7.94 -2.98 5.81
N GLU A 154 7.21 -3.84 6.52
CA GLU A 154 6.56 -3.49 7.77
C GLU A 154 7.44 -3.74 9.00
N LEU A 155 8.30 -4.76 8.94
CA LEU A 155 9.22 -5.07 10.05
C LEU A 155 10.11 -3.87 10.35
N ARG A 156 10.01 -3.36 11.58
CA ARG A 156 10.79 -2.20 12.07
C ARG A 156 10.59 -0.91 11.26
N ARG A 157 9.46 -0.72 10.60
CA ARG A 157 9.19 0.40 9.68
C ARG A 157 9.54 1.78 10.26
N GLN A 158 9.37 2.02 11.58
CA GLN A 158 9.73 3.28 12.24
C GLN A 158 11.24 3.44 12.51
N ALA A 159 12.03 2.40 12.35
CA ALA A 159 13.48 2.38 12.60
C ALA A 159 14.28 1.89 11.39
N SER A 160 13.64 1.37 10.35
CA SER A 160 14.31 0.87 9.16
C SER A 160 14.84 2.00 8.28
N ASN A 161 15.90 1.69 7.55
CA ASN A 161 16.48 2.54 6.52
C ASN A 161 16.35 1.82 5.17
N SER A 162 15.58 2.38 4.27
CA SER A 162 15.46 1.91 2.89
C SER A 162 16.66 2.42 2.10
N VAL A 163 17.61 1.51 1.81
CA VAL A 163 18.83 1.82 1.05
C VAL A 163 18.58 1.46 -0.41
N VAL A 164 18.43 2.45 -1.25
CA VAL A 164 18.04 2.32 -2.67
C VAL A 164 18.88 3.25 -3.54
N ASP A 165 19.33 2.77 -4.70
CA ASP A 165 20.01 3.63 -5.66
C ASP A 165 19.08 4.72 -6.23
N GLU A 166 19.66 5.87 -6.60
CA GLU A 166 18.86 7.04 -7.05
C GLU A 166 18.00 6.73 -8.26
N ARG A 167 18.51 6.01 -9.25
CA ARG A 167 17.80 5.70 -10.48
C ARG A 167 16.58 4.80 -10.19
N THR A 168 16.76 3.69 -9.48
CA THR A 168 15.67 2.79 -9.08
C THR A 168 14.64 3.54 -8.24
N MET A 169 15.08 4.38 -7.30
CA MET A 169 14.17 5.18 -6.49
C MET A 169 13.28 6.06 -7.38
N ARG A 170 13.89 6.80 -8.34
CA ARG A 170 13.17 7.73 -9.23
C ARG A 170 12.24 7.02 -10.21
N GLU A 171 12.73 5.99 -10.89
CA GLU A 171 12.00 5.31 -11.96
C GLU A 171 10.88 4.40 -11.43
N LEU A 172 11.10 3.71 -10.32
CA LEU A 172 10.16 2.72 -9.80
C LEU A 172 9.36 3.21 -8.59
N TYR A 173 10.04 3.65 -7.53
CA TYR A 173 9.37 3.93 -6.25
C TYR A 173 8.70 5.31 -6.20
N LEU A 174 9.18 6.29 -6.96
CA LEU A 174 8.65 7.66 -6.95
C LEU A 174 7.76 7.98 -8.15
N THR A 175 7.88 7.30 -9.29
CA THR A 175 7.11 7.63 -10.51
C THR A 175 5.58 7.55 -10.27
N GLY A 176 5.07 6.59 -9.49
CA GLY A 176 3.64 6.54 -9.16
C GLY A 176 3.17 7.77 -8.39
N PHE A 177 3.96 8.26 -7.45
CA PHE A 177 3.69 9.52 -6.73
C PHE A 177 3.80 10.74 -7.65
N GLU A 178 4.79 10.77 -8.56
CA GLU A 178 4.92 11.84 -9.55
C GLU A 178 3.65 11.96 -10.41
N ILE A 179 3.13 10.82 -10.91
CA ILE A 179 1.89 10.76 -11.68
C ILE A 179 0.74 11.36 -10.85
N ALA A 180 0.56 10.89 -9.62
CA ALA A 180 -0.49 11.37 -8.74
C ALA A 180 -0.40 12.89 -8.47
N VAL A 181 0.81 13.40 -8.19
CA VAL A 181 1.03 14.83 -7.92
C VAL A 181 0.75 15.67 -9.15
N ARG A 182 1.25 15.27 -10.33
CA ARG A 182 1.10 16.07 -11.56
C ARG A 182 -0.32 16.03 -12.13
N GLU A 183 -0.99 14.88 -12.05
CA GLU A 183 -2.27 14.66 -12.72
C GLU A 183 -3.49 14.90 -11.83
N ALA A 184 -3.38 14.58 -10.53
CA ALA A 184 -4.48 14.74 -9.59
C ALA A 184 -4.29 15.90 -8.60
N LYS A 185 -3.07 16.44 -8.47
CA LYS A 185 -2.75 17.59 -7.61
C LYS A 185 -3.30 17.43 -6.19
N PRO A 186 -2.87 16.41 -5.45
CA PRO A 186 -3.33 16.20 -4.08
C PRO A 186 -3.03 17.42 -3.22
N MET A 187 -3.98 17.80 -2.35
CA MET A 187 -3.82 18.94 -1.46
C MET A 187 -2.83 18.64 -0.32
N SER A 188 -2.65 17.37 0.02
CA SER A 188 -1.69 16.90 1.02
C SER A 188 -1.01 15.61 0.59
N ILE A 189 0.13 15.28 1.21
CA ILE A 189 0.85 14.02 1.05
C ILE A 189 1.43 13.58 2.39
N MET A 190 1.41 12.28 2.69
CA MET A 190 1.97 11.73 3.93
C MET A 190 3.33 11.10 3.67
N THR A 191 4.32 11.49 4.47
CA THR A 191 5.64 10.83 4.45
C THR A 191 5.61 9.50 5.17
N SER A 192 6.49 8.59 4.74
CA SER A 192 6.66 7.29 5.39
C SER A 192 7.45 7.39 6.71
N TYR A 193 7.39 6.31 7.51
CA TYR A 193 8.13 6.21 8.77
C TYR A 193 9.63 6.04 8.61
N ASN A 194 10.05 5.32 7.56
CA ASN A 194 11.42 4.86 7.38
C ASN A 194 12.38 5.99 7.00
N GLU A 195 13.67 5.74 7.23
CA GLU A 195 14.71 6.48 6.54
C GLU A 195 14.77 6.06 5.07
N VAL A 196 15.16 6.99 4.22
CA VAL A 196 15.57 6.74 2.83
C VAL A 196 17.01 7.22 2.69
N ASN A 197 17.90 6.27 2.44
CA ASN A 197 19.34 6.53 2.34
C ASN A 197 19.89 7.28 3.56
N GLY A 198 19.49 6.87 4.78
CA GLY A 198 19.98 7.38 6.05
C GLY A 198 19.30 8.63 6.59
N VAL A 199 18.26 9.15 5.90
CA VAL A 199 17.50 10.33 6.35
C VAL A 199 16.01 9.99 6.44
N TYR A 200 15.39 10.27 7.59
CA TYR A 200 13.95 10.04 7.77
C TYR A 200 13.13 10.78 6.71
N ALA A 201 12.14 10.12 6.13
CA ALA A 201 11.38 10.64 4.99
C ALA A 201 10.81 12.04 5.26
N HIS A 202 10.29 12.31 6.47
CA HIS A 202 9.73 13.61 6.84
C HIS A 202 10.81 14.72 7.02
N GLU A 203 12.07 14.35 7.09
CA GLU A 203 13.23 15.24 7.26
C GLU A 203 14.15 15.24 6.02
N ASN A 204 13.76 14.55 4.96
CA ASN A 204 14.58 14.34 3.79
C ASN A 204 14.37 15.48 2.77
N LYS A 205 15.30 16.45 2.77
CA LYS A 205 15.26 17.59 1.86
C LYS A 205 15.24 17.15 0.39
N HIS A 206 16.01 16.10 0.03
CA HIS A 206 16.05 15.60 -1.34
C HIS A 206 14.67 15.14 -1.80
N LEU A 207 13.97 14.36 -0.96
CA LEU A 207 12.60 13.91 -1.28
C LEU A 207 11.59 15.07 -1.27
N LEU A 208 11.57 15.90 -0.20
CA LEU A 208 10.49 16.85 0.04
C LEU A 208 10.65 18.17 -0.69
N GLN A 209 11.87 18.73 -0.69
CA GLN A 209 12.12 20.02 -1.34
C GLN A 209 12.53 19.81 -2.79
N ASP A 210 13.62 19.06 -3.03
CA ASP A 210 14.24 19.04 -4.36
C ASP A 210 13.36 18.28 -5.37
N ILE A 211 12.78 17.12 -4.99
CA ILE A 211 11.95 16.28 -5.88
C ILE A 211 10.48 16.72 -5.82
N LEU A 212 9.85 16.58 -4.65
CA LEU A 212 8.40 16.79 -4.54
C LEU A 212 7.97 18.22 -4.87
N ARG A 213 8.67 19.22 -4.30
CA ARG A 213 8.28 20.63 -4.48
C ARG A 213 8.89 21.28 -5.70
N ASP A 214 10.23 21.24 -5.84
CA ASP A 214 10.91 22.00 -6.89
C ASP A 214 10.77 21.33 -8.26
N GLU A 215 10.89 20.00 -8.35
CA GLU A 215 10.76 19.30 -9.62
C GLU A 215 9.32 19.02 -10.03
N TRP A 216 8.49 18.51 -9.10
CA TRP A 216 7.11 18.13 -9.44
C TRP A 216 6.10 19.27 -9.27
N GLY A 217 6.46 20.33 -8.55
CA GLY A 217 5.62 21.50 -8.35
C GLY A 217 4.54 21.32 -7.29
N PHE A 218 4.73 20.42 -6.31
CA PHE A 218 3.79 20.24 -5.23
C PHE A 218 3.77 21.44 -4.28
N ASP A 219 2.62 22.06 -4.10
CA ASP A 219 2.40 23.26 -3.27
C ASP A 219 1.47 23.01 -2.07
N GLY A 220 1.17 21.74 -1.80
CA GLY A 220 0.31 21.30 -0.72
C GLY A 220 1.04 21.07 0.62
N MET A 221 0.29 20.54 1.60
CA MET A 221 0.76 20.19 2.92
C MET A 221 1.46 18.81 2.92
N VAL A 222 2.66 18.75 3.51
CA VAL A 222 3.34 17.49 3.80
C VAL A 222 3.10 17.13 5.27
N VAL A 223 2.37 16.04 5.53
CA VAL A 223 2.12 15.53 6.87
C VAL A 223 3.01 14.32 7.18
N SER A 224 3.45 14.16 8.42
CA SER A 224 4.14 12.93 8.85
C SER A 224 3.16 11.78 9.00
N ASP A 225 3.62 10.54 8.80
CA ASP A 225 2.94 9.40 9.40
C ASP A 225 2.94 9.53 10.93
N TRP A 226 2.05 8.81 11.63
CA TRP A 226 1.78 9.00 13.06
C TRP A 226 2.98 8.66 13.96
N GLY A 227 3.69 9.72 14.42
CA GLY A 227 4.97 9.60 15.13
C GLY A 227 6.18 9.48 14.21
N GLY A 228 6.03 9.69 12.90
CA GLY A 228 7.10 9.61 11.90
C GLY A 228 7.98 10.86 11.80
N SER A 229 7.62 11.97 12.43
CA SER A 229 8.48 13.16 12.56
C SER A 229 9.43 12.99 13.75
N ASN A 230 10.72 13.26 13.58
CA ASN A 230 11.73 13.05 14.62
C ASN A 230 12.29 14.37 15.13
N SER A 231 12.82 15.21 14.24
CA SER A 231 13.25 16.57 14.53
C SER A 231 12.33 17.56 13.84
N ALA A 232 11.54 18.31 14.61
CA ALA A 232 10.67 19.34 14.06
C ALA A 232 11.46 20.39 13.26
N VAL A 233 12.67 20.72 13.71
CA VAL A 233 13.56 21.66 13.00
C VAL A 233 14.03 21.11 11.65
N ALA A 234 14.45 19.85 11.60
CA ALA A 234 14.87 19.22 10.36
C ALA A 234 13.70 19.07 9.39
N ALA A 235 12.53 18.68 9.88
CA ALA A 235 11.30 18.55 9.10
C ALA A 235 10.92 19.88 8.42
N VAL A 236 10.83 20.97 9.17
CA VAL A 236 10.50 22.31 8.64
C VAL A 236 11.47 22.74 7.57
N LYS A 237 12.76 22.55 7.78
CA LYS A 237 13.83 22.86 6.79
C LYS A 237 13.72 22.01 5.53
N ALA A 238 13.38 20.74 5.68
CA ALA A 238 13.28 19.80 4.57
C ALA A 238 12.03 20.00 3.72
N GLY A 239 10.97 20.61 4.27
CA GLY A 239 9.72 20.77 3.55
C GLY A 239 8.52 20.09 4.21
N GLY A 240 8.67 19.48 5.38
CA GLY A 240 7.60 18.93 6.21
C GLY A 240 6.74 20.02 6.84
N SER A 241 5.42 19.91 6.76
CA SER A 241 4.49 20.96 7.17
C SER A 241 3.78 20.66 8.49
N LEU A 242 3.34 19.44 8.70
CA LEU A 242 2.52 19.05 9.85
C LEU A 242 3.02 17.75 10.47
N GLU A 243 3.30 17.78 11.75
CA GLU A 243 3.63 16.60 12.56
C GLU A 243 2.38 16.02 13.21
N MET A 244 2.12 14.73 12.99
CA MET A 244 1.03 14.00 13.64
C MET A 244 1.56 12.75 14.39
N PRO A 245 0.87 12.31 15.47
CA PRO A 245 -0.16 13.01 16.24
C PRO A 245 0.42 14.14 17.08
N SER A 246 -0.37 14.68 18.02
CA SER A 246 0.08 15.74 18.90
C SER A 246 1.31 15.34 19.74
N PRO A 247 2.49 16.00 19.57
CA PRO A 247 3.65 15.82 20.44
C PRO A 247 3.56 16.68 21.73
N GLY A 248 2.37 17.19 22.04
CA GLY A 248 2.18 18.24 23.04
C GLY A 248 2.78 19.57 22.57
N PHE A 249 3.64 20.18 23.38
CA PHE A 249 4.33 21.43 23.04
C PHE A 249 5.84 21.25 22.85
N THR A 250 6.31 20.01 22.75
CA THR A 250 7.76 19.73 22.60
C THR A 250 8.31 20.32 21.31
N SER A 251 7.68 20.04 20.19
CA SER A 251 8.09 20.54 18.87
C SER A 251 7.94 22.05 18.75
N VAL A 252 6.92 22.65 19.39
CA VAL A 252 6.75 24.11 19.44
C VAL A 252 7.97 24.79 20.07
N ARG A 253 8.44 24.27 21.22
CA ARG A 253 9.63 24.80 21.90
C ARG A 253 10.93 24.56 21.13
N GLU A 254 11.05 23.42 20.44
CA GLU A 254 12.19 23.11 19.58
C GLU A 254 12.31 24.14 18.44
N LEU A 255 11.19 24.44 17.76
CA LEU A 255 11.12 25.39 16.67
C LEU A 255 11.42 26.82 17.15
N GLU A 256 10.76 27.27 18.22
CA GLU A 256 11.00 28.57 18.84
C GLU A 256 12.47 28.74 19.26
N GLY A 257 13.03 27.73 19.95
CA GLY A 257 14.42 27.72 20.36
C GLY A 257 15.39 27.81 19.20
N ALA A 258 15.12 27.10 18.09
CA ALA A 258 15.95 27.11 16.89
C ALA A 258 15.93 28.46 16.17
N VAL A 259 14.78 29.16 16.14
CA VAL A 259 14.70 30.53 15.60
C VAL A 259 15.47 31.49 16.48
N LYS A 260 15.28 31.44 17.82
CA LYS A 260 16.05 32.28 18.75
C LYS A 260 17.55 32.06 18.67
N ALA A 261 17.99 30.83 18.39
CA ALA A 261 19.40 30.47 18.20
C ALA A 261 19.94 30.80 16.80
N GLY A 262 19.09 31.26 15.86
CA GLY A 262 19.49 31.55 14.49
C GLY A 262 19.79 30.30 13.65
N THR A 263 19.39 29.11 14.10
CA THR A 263 19.61 27.82 13.39
C THR A 263 18.44 27.45 12.49
N LEU A 264 17.29 28.11 12.60
CA LEU A 264 16.11 28.01 11.72
C LEU A 264 15.66 29.41 11.33
N ALA A 265 15.36 29.63 10.06
CA ALA A 265 14.79 30.90 9.62
C ALA A 265 13.30 30.97 9.95
N GLU A 266 12.81 32.13 10.43
CA GLU A 266 11.38 32.32 10.66
C GLU A 266 10.56 32.15 9.36
N ALA A 267 11.13 32.51 8.23
CA ALA A 267 10.53 32.35 6.91
C ALA A 267 10.16 30.88 6.59
N ASP A 268 10.94 29.91 7.10
CA ASP A 268 10.63 28.49 6.91
C ASP A 268 9.37 28.09 7.70
N ILE A 269 9.24 28.58 8.94
CA ILE A 269 8.04 28.38 9.76
C ILE A 269 6.83 29.04 9.08
N ASN A 270 6.98 30.28 8.61
CA ASN A 270 5.89 31.01 7.93
C ASN A 270 5.39 30.24 6.71
N LYS A 271 6.30 29.69 5.90
CA LYS A 271 5.96 28.90 4.71
C LYS A 271 5.17 27.64 5.08
N ARG A 272 5.61 26.89 6.10
CA ARG A 272 4.90 25.67 6.56
C ARG A 272 3.53 26.00 7.17
N ALA A 273 3.43 27.04 8.00
CA ALA A 273 2.18 27.50 8.58
C ALA A 273 1.16 27.92 7.50
N ALA A 274 1.62 28.58 6.44
CA ALA A 274 0.77 28.92 5.30
C ALA A 274 0.23 27.68 4.56
N GLU A 275 1.02 26.61 4.43
CA GLU A 275 0.56 25.34 3.85
C GLU A 275 -0.52 24.67 4.69
N VAL A 276 -0.39 24.68 6.02
CA VAL A 276 -1.41 24.16 6.96
C VAL A 276 -2.69 25.02 6.89
N ALA A 277 -2.54 26.34 6.91
CA ALA A 277 -3.67 27.28 6.79
C ALA A 277 -4.42 27.12 5.45
N LYS A 278 -3.69 26.86 4.36
CA LYS A 278 -4.27 26.58 3.03
C LYS A 278 -5.20 25.36 3.07
N ILE A 279 -4.81 24.26 3.75
CA ILE A 279 -5.67 23.08 3.92
C ILE A 279 -6.91 23.43 4.75
N ALA A 280 -6.75 24.12 5.89
CA ALA A 280 -7.87 24.52 6.74
C ALA A 280 -8.91 25.35 5.96
N ALA A 281 -8.46 26.24 5.07
CA ALA A 281 -9.33 27.06 4.23
C ALA A 281 -9.99 26.26 3.09
N ALA A 282 -9.21 25.39 2.41
CA ALA A 282 -9.66 24.62 1.24
C ALA A 282 -10.65 23.51 1.59
N THR A 283 -10.58 22.98 2.82
CA THR A 283 -11.38 21.84 3.28
C THR A 283 -12.42 22.24 4.32
N LYS A 284 -12.84 23.52 4.35
CA LYS A 284 -13.85 23.99 5.30
C LYS A 284 -15.19 23.33 5.01
N LEU A 285 -15.59 22.39 5.85
CA LEU A 285 -16.86 21.68 5.75
C LEU A 285 -18.02 22.58 6.23
N VAL A 286 -19.15 22.52 5.55
CA VAL A 286 -20.33 23.33 5.84
C VAL A 286 -21.53 22.43 6.08
N GLY A 287 -22.24 22.68 7.20
CA GLY A 287 -23.48 21.97 7.51
C GLY A 287 -23.28 20.56 8.09
N VAL A 288 -22.07 20.21 8.53
CA VAL A 288 -21.72 18.91 9.07
C VAL A 288 -21.38 19.01 10.55
N GLY A 289 -21.89 18.08 11.35
CA GLY A 289 -21.62 17.99 12.80
C GLY A 289 -20.74 16.76 13.14
N ARG A 290 -19.96 16.87 14.22
CA ARG A 290 -19.11 15.78 14.69
C ARG A 290 -19.86 14.46 14.99
N ASP A 291 -21.14 14.56 15.33
CA ASP A 291 -21.97 13.40 15.68
C ASP A 291 -22.80 12.86 14.51
N ASP A 292 -22.73 13.51 13.33
CA ASP A 292 -23.45 13.08 12.16
C ASP A 292 -23.04 11.66 11.72
N LEU A 293 -24.03 10.92 11.20
CA LEU A 293 -23.85 9.59 10.60
C LEU A 293 -24.25 9.65 9.13
N LEU A 294 -23.81 8.67 8.36
CA LEU A 294 -24.27 8.52 6.97
C LEU A 294 -25.77 8.24 6.94
N SER A 295 -26.48 8.84 6.00
CA SER A 295 -27.89 8.49 5.75
C SER A 295 -27.98 7.09 5.12
N ASP A 296 -29.12 6.41 5.35
CA ASP A 296 -29.38 5.09 4.78
C ASP A 296 -29.33 5.12 3.24
N ASP A 297 -29.77 6.19 2.59
CA ASP A 297 -29.73 6.35 1.14
C ASP A 297 -28.29 6.40 0.61
N ILE A 298 -27.41 7.14 1.28
CA ILE A 298 -25.98 7.21 0.93
C ILE A 298 -25.33 5.83 1.16
N ALA A 299 -25.54 5.23 2.33
CA ALA A 299 -24.98 3.92 2.64
C ALA A 299 -25.38 2.85 1.61
N LYS A 300 -26.64 2.88 1.13
CA LYS A 300 -27.12 1.99 0.09
C LYS A 300 -26.50 2.27 -1.27
N ALA A 301 -26.46 3.53 -1.70
CA ALA A 301 -25.88 3.90 -2.99
C ALA A 301 -24.39 3.53 -3.05
N HIS A 302 -23.66 3.80 -1.98
CA HIS A 302 -22.24 3.49 -1.91
C HIS A 302 -21.95 1.98 -1.76
N HIS A 303 -22.88 1.23 -1.15
CA HIS A 303 -22.82 -0.24 -1.19
C HIS A 303 -22.91 -0.79 -2.62
N ASP A 304 -23.76 -0.19 -3.47
CA ASP A 304 -23.87 -0.56 -4.88
C ASP A 304 -22.59 -0.19 -5.66
N ILE A 305 -21.97 0.95 -5.39
CA ILE A 305 -20.66 1.30 -5.97
C ILE A 305 -19.58 0.30 -5.52
N ALA A 306 -19.54 -0.04 -4.23
CA ALA A 306 -18.60 -1.03 -3.71
C ALA A 306 -18.74 -2.39 -4.41
N ARG A 307 -19.99 -2.81 -4.70
CA ARG A 307 -20.27 -4.03 -5.48
C ARG A 307 -19.76 -3.91 -6.91
N THR A 308 -20.02 -2.81 -7.61
CA THR A 308 -19.55 -2.58 -8.98
C THR A 308 -18.03 -2.65 -9.06
N VAL A 309 -17.31 -2.01 -8.13
CA VAL A 309 -15.84 -2.10 -8.07
C VAL A 309 -15.37 -3.54 -7.85
N ALA A 310 -16.02 -4.29 -6.94
CA ALA A 310 -15.70 -5.69 -6.67
C ALA A 310 -15.96 -6.60 -7.89
N GLU A 311 -17.04 -6.37 -8.63
CA GLU A 311 -17.38 -7.08 -9.86
C GLU A 311 -16.28 -6.92 -10.92
N HIS A 312 -15.87 -5.67 -11.19
CA HIS A 312 -14.86 -5.33 -12.18
C HIS A 312 -13.43 -5.70 -11.77
N SER A 313 -13.19 -5.98 -10.49
CA SER A 313 -11.88 -6.37 -9.94
C SER A 313 -11.67 -7.87 -9.84
N SER A 314 -12.73 -8.67 -9.96
CA SER A 314 -12.66 -10.13 -9.87
C SER A 314 -11.87 -10.70 -11.03
N VAL A 315 -10.82 -11.49 -10.73
CA VAL A 315 -9.91 -12.07 -11.72
C VAL A 315 -10.19 -13.56 -11.87
N LEU A 316 -10.61 -13.98 -13.05
CA LEU A 316 -10.74 -15.39 -13.39
C LEU A 316 -9.33 -15.94 -13.69
N LEU A 317 -8.79 -16.77 -12.80
CA LEU A 317 -7.42 -17.30 -12.92
C LEU A 317 -7.35 -18.66 -13.60
N LYS A 318 -8.43 -19.43 -13.57
CA LYS A 318 -8.55 -20.75 -14.19
C LYS A 318 -10.00 -21.07 -14.51
N ASN A 319 -10.27 -21.72 -15.67
CA ASN A 319 -11.62 -22.18 -16.03
C ASN A 319 -11.55 -23.36 -17.00
N ASP A 320 -11.20 -24.53 -16.47
CA ASP A 320 -11.10 -25.76 -17.28
C ASP A 320 -12.51 -26.24 -17.70
N ALA A 321 -12.59 -26.70 -18.94
CA ALA A 321 -13.81 -27.24 -19.55
C ALA A 321 -15.05 -26.32 -19.42
N ALA A 322 -14.85 -25.00 -19.34
CA ALA A 322 -15.92 -24.02 -19.12
C ALA A 322 -16.79 -24.38 -17.91
N THR A 323 -16.14 -24.70 -16.77
CA THR A 323 -16.83 -25.00 -15.51
C THR A 323 -17.62 -23.79 -15.00
N LEU A 324 -17.10 -22.59 -15.22
CA LEU A 324 -17.77 -21.31 -15.00
C LEU A 324 -18.18 -20.69 -16.34
N PRO A 325 -19.30 -19.95 -16.42
CA PRO A 325 -20.26 -19.72 -15.33
C PRO A 325 -21.09 -20.98 -14.96
N LEU A 326 -21.51 -21.03 -13.68
CA LEU A 326 -22.37 -22.10 -13.18
C LEU A 326 -23.74 -22.04 -13.87
N LYS A 327 -24.22 -23.20 -14.34
CA LYS A 327 -25.50 -23.27 -15.05
C LYS A 327 -26.69 -23.19 -14.08
N PRO A 328 -27.82 -22.62 -14.49
CA PRO A 328 -29.06 -22.66 -13.69
C PRO A 328 -29.38 -24.08 -13.23
N GLY A 329 -29.75 -24.23 -11.96
CA GLY A 329 -30.06 -25.51 -11.31
C GLY A 329 -28.83 -26.24 -10.75
N THR A 330 -27.62 -25.72 -10.90
CA THR A 330 -26.39 -26.32 -10.32
C THR A 330 -26.53 -26.43 -8.80
N ARG A 331 -26.30 -27.64 -8.26
CA ARG A 331 -26.31 -27.93 -6.83
C ARG A 331 -24.90 -27.74 -6.27
N VAL A 332 -24.71 -26.69 -5.46
CA VAL A 332 -23.43 -26.25 -4.96
C VAL A 332 -23.24 -26.65 -3.50
N ALA A 333 -22.18 -27.39 -3.20
CA ALA A 333 -21.65 -27.51 -1.83
C ALA A 333 -20.72 -26.35 -1.53
N VAL A 334 -21.06 -25.49 -0.59
CA VAL A 334 -20.21 -24.38 -0.13
C VAL A 334 -19.33 -24.86 1.01
N ILE A 335 -18.02 -24.72 0.88
CA ILE A 335 -17.04 -25.18 1.85
C ILE A 335 -16.03 -24.07 2.15
N GLY A 336 -15.76 -23.84 3.43
CA GLY A 336 -14.78 -22.89 3.90
C GLY A 336 -15.32 -21.95 4.98
N ASP A 337 -14.55 -21.72 6.04
CA ASP A 337 -14.88 -20.75 7.09
C ASP A 337 -15.15 -19.36 6.49
N MET A 338 -14.34 -18.91 5.53
CA MET A 338 -14.47 -17.60 4.89
C MET A 338 -15.73 -17.44 4.04
N ALA A 339 -16.44 -18.53 3.75
CA ALA A 339 -17.73 -18.46 3.05
C ALA A 339 -18.84 -17.91 3.95
N ALA A 340 -18.82 -18.27 5.24
CA ALA A 340 -19.82 -17.83 6.23
C ALA A 340 -19.36 -16.60 7.03
N THR A 341 -18.04 -16.47 7.27
CA THR A 341 -17.44 -15.34 7.96
C THR A 341 -16.51 -14.62 6.99
N ALA A 342 -17.02 -13.59 6.35
CA ALA A 342 -16.32 -12.91 5.26
C ALA A 342 -14.94 -12.34 5.68
N ARG A 343 -13.97 -12.47 4.79
CA ARG A 343 -12.69 -11.75 4.84
C ARG A 343 -12.68 -10.76 3.69
N TYR A 344 -13.02 -9.50 3.94
CA TYR A 344 -13.29 -8.51 2.88
C TYR A 344 -12.40 -7.27 2.95
N GLN A 345 -11.58 -7.12 4.00
CA GLN A 345 -10.69 -5.98 4.21
C GLN A 345 -9.40 -6.40 4.95
N GLY A 346 -8.38 -5.53 4.92
CA GLY A 346 -7.13 -5.70 5.66
C GLY A 346 -7.27 -5.47 7.17
N SER A 347 -6.15 -5.57 7.87
CA SER A 347 -6.05 -5.32 9.31
C SER A 347 -5.06 -4.19 9.59
N GLY A 348 -5.37 -3.38 10.60
CA GLY A 348 -4.55 -2.22 11.00
C GLY A 348 -5.33 -0.92 10.97
N SER A 349 -4.65 0.20 10.77
CA SER A 349 -5.22 1.55 10.78
C SER A 349 -6.30 1.77 9.72
N SER A 350 -6.25 1.04 8.61
CA SER A 350 -7.22 1.13 7.51
C SER A 350 -8.52 0.35 7.74
N LYS A 351 -8.68 -0.35 8.87
CA LYS A 351 -9.88 -1.16 9.14
C LYS A 351 -11.13 -0.29 9.30
N VAL A 352 -12.15 -0.55 8.48
CA VAL A 352 -13.44 0.16 8.44
C VAL A 352 -14.48 -0.56 9.27
N ASN A 353 -15.33 0.19 9.97
CA ASN A 353 -16.58 -0.31 10.56
C ASN A 353 -17.66 -0.28 9.47
N ALA A 354 -17.82 -1.42 8.77
CA ALA A 354 -18.68 -1.50 7.59
C ALA A 354 -20.17 -1.26 7.92
N THR A 355 -20.86 -0.51 7.08
CA THR A 355 -22.32 -0.29 7.20
C THR A 355 -23.13 -1.57 6.96
N LYS A 356 -22.57 -2.52 6.18
CA LYS A 356 -23.15 -3.81 5.87
C LYS A 356 -22.02 -4.82 5.63
N GLU A 357 -22.23 -6.07 6.00
CA GLU A 357 -21.33 -7.16 5.70
C GLU A 357 -22.10 -8.27 4.97
N GLU A 358 -21.65 -8.63 3.78
CA GLU A 358 -22.15 -9.77 3.03
C GLU A 358 -21.24 -10.99 3.22
N ASN A 359 -21.79 -12.20 3.03
CA ASN A 359 -21.01 -13.43 3.00
C ASN A 359 -21.46 -14.34 1.85
N ILE A 360 -20.54 -15.14 1.33
CA ILE A 360 -20.75 -15.97 0.13
C ILE A 360 -21.84 -17.03 0.37
N LEU A 361 -21.92 -17.60 1.56
CA LEU A 361 -22.92 -18.64 1.88
C LEU A 361 -24.35 -18.11 1.75
N ASP A 362 -24.61 -16.91 2.26
CA ASP A 362 -25.94 -16.32 2.19
C ASP A 362 -26.26 -15.85 0.75
N GLU A 363 -25.30 -15.32 0.04
CA GLU A 363 -25.48 -14.90 -1.36
C GLU A 363 -25.75 -16.13 -2.28
N VAL A 364 -25.07 -17.27 -2.06
CA VAL A 364 -25.37 -18.53 -2.79
C VAL A 364 -26.78 -19.04 -2.46
N LYS A 365 -27.25 -18.93 -1.21
CA LYS A 365 -28.64 -19.30 -0.84
C LYS A 365 -29.69 -18.44 -1.55
N ASN A 366 -29.36 -17.16 -1.76
CA ASN A 366 -30.27 -16.17 -2.31
C ASN A 366 -30.20 -16.08 -3.85
N ALA A 367 -29.13 -16.64 -4.45
CA ALA A 367 -28.92 -16.56 -5.89
C ALA A 367 -30.01 -17.32 -6.68
N GLU A 368 -30.67 -16.60 -7.58
CA GLU A 368 -31.59 -17.24 -8.51
C GLU A 368 -30.80 -18.18 -9.44
N GLY A 369 -31.26 -19.44 -9.52
CA GLY A 369 -30.63 -20.43 -10.40
C GLY A 369 -29.57 -21.31 -9.74
N LEU A 370 -29.13 -21.06 -8.52
CA LEU A 370 -28.27 -21.98 -7.77
C LEU A 370 -29.08 -22.74 -6.72
N VAL A 371 -28.64 -23.94 -6.39
CA VAL A 371 -29.22 -24.77 -5.32
C VAL A 371 -28.14 -25.05 -4.29
N LEU A 372 -28.27 -24.53 -3.09
CA LEU A 372 -27.34 -24.86 -2.01
C LEU A 372 -27.56 -26.34 -1.60
N ALA A 373 -26.57 -27.20 -1.88
CA ALA A 373 -26.60 -28.62 -1.48
C ALA A 373 -26.16 -28.82 -0.02
N GLY A 374 -25.47 -27.88 0.57
CA GLY A 374 -25.02 -27.85 1.96
C GLY A 374 -23.83 -26.93 2.18
N TYR A 375 -23.50 -26.74 3.45
CA TYR A 375 -22.36 -25.96 3.90
C TYR A 375 -21.57 -26.75 4.95
N GLU A 376 -20.24 -26.68 4.85
CA GLU A 376 -19.30 -27.14 5.88
C GLU A 376 -18.15 -26.18 6.04
N GLN A 377 -17.73 -25.95 7.28
CA GLN A 377 -16.65 -25.03 7.59
C GLN A 377 -15.29 -25.46 7.00
N GLY A 378 -15.02 -26.76 6.94
CA GLY A 378 -13.88 -27.37 6.27
C GLY A 378 -12.52 -27.21 6.94
N TYR A 379 -12.25 -26.09 7.59
CA TYR A 379 -10.99 -25.81 8.28
C TYR A 379 -11.19 -24.83 9.45
N ASP A 380 -10.27 -24.90 10.43
CA ASP A 380 -10.17 -23.89 11.49
C ASP A 380 -9.44 -22.64 10.94
N ARG A 381 -10.07 -21.45 11.08
CA ARG A 381 -9.52 -20.18 10.59
C ARG A 381 -8.17 -19.84 11.21
N GLN A 382 -7.88 -20.37 12.41
CA GLN A 382 -6.59 -20.17 13.09
C GLN A 382 -5.50 -21.13 12.61
N GLY A 383 -5.81 -21.99 11.62
CA GLY A 383 -4.86 -22.93 11.04
C GLY A 383 -4.60 -24.15 11.90
N LYS A 384 -5.45 -24.43 12.92
CA LYS A 384 -5.32 -25.64 13.74
C LYS A 384 -5.87 -26.83 12.97
N PRO A 385 -5.12 -27.96 12.92
CA PRO A 385 -5.63 -29.19 12.32
C PRO A 385 -6.90 -29.68 13.04
N ASP A 386 -7.94 -29.96 12.26
CA ASP A 386 -9.20 -30.53 12.74
C ASP A 386 -9.73 -31.55 11.72
N GLU A 387 -9.58 -32.84 12.06
CA GLU A 387 -10.01 -33.94 11.18
C GLU A 387 -11.53 -34.03 11.04
N VAL A 388 -12.29 -33.54 12.01
CA VAL A 388 -13.78 -33.55 11.92
C VAL A 388 -14.21 -32.57 10.85
N LEU A 389 -13.73 -31.33 10.90
CA LEU A 389 -14.05 -30.31 9.88
C LEU A 389 -13.66 -30.77 8.47
N LEU A 390 -12.47 -31.36 8.32
CA LEU A 390 -12.00 -31.88 7.03
C LEU A 390 -12.88 -33.01 6.52
N ASN A 391 -13.18 -34.00 7.38
CA ASN A 391 -13.94 -35.17 6.98
C ASN A 391 -15.42 -34.84 6.68
N ASP A 392 -16.03 -33.92 7.41
CA ASP A 392 -17.40 -33.46 7.17
C ASP A 392 -17.51 -32.76 5.82
N ALA A 393 -16.53 -31.90 5.50
CA ALA A 393 -16.42 -31.23 4.20
C ALA A 393 -16.30 -32.23 3.04
N VAL A 394 -15.41 -33.21 3.17
CA VAL A 394 -15.22 -34.28 2.17
C VAL A 394 -16.50 -35.15 2.04
N ALA A 395 -17.19 -35.44 3.15
CA ALA A 395 -18.41 -36.19 3.13
C ALA A 395 -19.55 -35.43 2.43
N LEU A 396 -19.66 -34.11 2.66
CA LEU A 396 -20.62 -33.27 1.92
C LEU A 396 -20.31 -33.28 0.41
N ALA A 397 -19.05 -33.06 0.04
CA ALA A 397 -18.61 -33.00 -1.36
C ALA A 397 -18.92 -34.29 -2.14
N LYS A 398 -18.88 -35.46 -1.49
CA LYS A 398 -19.14 -36.76 -2.10
C LYS A 398 -20.64 -37.11 -2.30
N LYS A 399 -21.56 -36.31 -1.78
CA LYS A 399 -23.01 -36.60 -1.93
C LYS A 399 -23.44 -36.52 -3.41
N ASP A 400 -24.35 -37.43 -3.81
CA ASP A 400 -24.94 -37.42 -5.15
C ASP A 400 -25.76 -36.16 -5.42
N THR A 401 -26.15 -35.45 -4.36
CA THR A 401 -26.86 -34.16 -4.42
C THR A 401 -25.96 -32.97 -4.71
N VAL A 402 -24.65 -33.16 -4.89
CA VAL A 402 -23.67 -32.12 -5.19
C VAL A 402 -23.21 -32.26 -6.64
N ASP A 403 -23.29 -31.17 -7.39
CA ASP A 403 -22.75 -31.07 -8.75
C ASP A 403 -21.38 -30.42 -8.76
N VAL A 404 -21.21 -29.36 -7.96
CA VAL A 404 -19.98 -28.56 -7.86
C VAL A 404 -19.64 -28.27 -6.40
N VAL A 405 -18.37 -28.30 -6.08
CA VAL A 405 -17.84 -27.86 -4.79
C VAL A 405 -17.27 -26.44 -4.94
N LEU A 406 -17.82 -25.49 -4.20
CA LEU A 406 -17.31 -24.12 -4.08
C LEU A 406 -16.49 -24.03 -2.80
N ALA A 407 -15.17 -23.99 -2.92
CA ALA A 407 -14.25 -23.89 -1.78
C ALA A 407 -13.72 -22.45 -1.64
N VAL A 408 -13.98 -21.82 -0.49
CA VAL A 408 -13.53 -20.46 -0.17
C VAL A 408 -12.31 -20.54 0.74
N VAL A 409 -11.16 -20.14 0.23
CA VAL A 409 -9.85 -20.23 0.92
C VAL A 409 -9.05 -18.96 0.73
N GLY A 410 -8.01 -18.75 1.54
CA GLY A 410 -7.12 -17.59 1.40
C GLY A 410 -6.39 -17.21 2.66
N LEU A 411 -5.97 -15.95 2.72
CA LEU A 411 -5.24 -15.37 3.84
C LEU A 411 -6.21 -14.77 4.87
N ASP A 412 -5.90 -14.95 6.14
CA ASP A 412 -6.66 -14.38 7.24
C ASP A 412 -6.13 -13.01 7.68
N GLU A 413 -6.79 -12.36 8.64
CA GLU A 413 -6.46 -11.06 9.20
C GLU A 413 -5.10 -11.01 9.91
N ARG A 414 -4.48 -12.17 10.15
CA ARG A 414 -3.20 -12.31 10.84
C ARG A 414 -2.04 -12.43 9.87
N SER A 415 -2.35 -12.93 8.69
CA SER A 415 -1.39 -13.09 7.61
C SER A 415 -1.13 -11.75 6.91
N GLU A 416 -2.16 -10.90 6.79
CA GLU A 416 -2.09 -9.60 6.12
C GLU A 416 -2.54 -8.49 7.07
N SER A 417 -1.57 -7.78 7.62
CA SER A 417 -1.80 -6.72 8.59
C SER A 417 -0.73 -5.65 8.54
N GLU A 418 -1.11 -4.44 8.86
CA GLU A 418 -0.17 -3.37 9.18
C GLU A 418 0.74 -3.77 10.35
N GLY A 419 2.03 -3.39 10.27
CA GLY A 419 3.03 -3.63 11.31
C GLY A 419 3.62 -5.05 11.32
N LEU A 420 3.28 -5.90 10.37
CA LEU A 420 3.71 -7.29 10.27
C LEU A 420 3.97 -7.69 8.82
N ASP A 421 5.12 -8.29 8.53
CA ASP A 421 5.37 -8.99 7.28
C ASP A 421 5.04 -10.47 7.41
N ARG A 422 4.55 -11.09 6.34
CA ARG A 422 4.28 -12.53 6.27
C ARG A 422 5.60 -13.30 6.38
N SER A 423 5.55 -14.51 6.94
CA SER A 423 6.70 -15.41 7.03
C SER A 423 6.76 -16.45 5.92
N THR A 424 5.70 -16.58 5.12
CA THR A 424 5.57 -17.53 4.01
C THR A 424 4.57 -17.00 2.99
N MET A 425 4.75 -17.35 1.73
CA MET A 425 3.79 -17.09 0.67
C MET A 425 2.65 -18.12 0.62
N ALA A 426 2.78 -19.24 1.32
CA ALA A 426 1.73 -20.27 1.39
C ALA A 426 0.49 -19.76 2.16
N ILE A 427 -0.69 -20.25 1.77
CA ILE A 427 -1.89 -20.18 2.62
C ILE A 427 -1.77 -21.19 3.78
N PRO A 428 -2.59 -21.08 4.85
CA PRO A 428 -2.56 -22.04 5.96
C PRO A 428 -2.65 -23.50 5.48
N GLN A 429 -1.80 -24.37 6.03
CA GLN A 429 -1.68 -25.77 5.58
C GLN A 429 -3.00 -26.53 5.65
N VAL A 430 -3.83 -26.27 6.64
CA VAL A 430 -5.18 -26.88 6.76
C VAL A 430 -6.09 -26.60 5.57
N GLN A 431 -5.92 -25.45 4.91
CA GLN A 431 -6.65 -25.11 3.70
C GLN A 431 -6.06 -25.83 2.48
N ASN A 432 -4.72 -25.95 2.39
CA ASN A 432 -4.07 -26.76 1.35
C ASN A 432 -4.49 -28.23 1.42
N ASP A 433 -4.56 -28.78 2.64
CA ASP A 433 -5.00 -30.15 2.89
C ASP A 433 -6.47 -30.35 2.50
N LEU A 434 -7.33 -29.38 2.84
CA LEU A 434 -8.75 -29.38 2.46
C LEU A 434 -8.91 -29.41 0.94
N VAL A 435 -8.31 -28.45 0.22
CA VAL A 435 -8.44 -28.39 -1.26
C VAL A 435 -7.92 -29.68 -1.90
N THR A 436 -6.78 -30.20 -1.42
CA THR A 436 -6.22 -31.46 -1.90
C THR A 436 -7.16 -32.66 -1.67
N ALA A 437 -7.87 -32.67 -0.56
CA ALA A 437 -8.86 -33.73 -0.25
C ALA A 437 -10.13 -33.58 -1.09
N LEU A 438 -10.62 -32.35 -1.30
CA LEU A 438 -11.78 -32.05 -2.13
C LEU A 438 -11.54 -32.41 -3.61
N ALA A 439 -10.37 -32.12 -4.15
CA ALA A 439 -9.99 -32.50 -5.52
C ALA A 439 -10.06 -34.00 -5.78
N LYS A 440 -9.87 -34.84 -4.74
CA LYS A 440 -9.95 -36.30 -4.84
C LYS A 440 -11.38 -36.86 -4.75
N THR A 441 -12.38 -36.01 -4.57
CA THR A 441 -13.80 -36.45 -4.46
C THR A 441 -14.44 -36.82 -5.78
N GLY A 442 -13.81 -36.44 -6.90
CA GLY A 442 -14.32 -36.63 -8.26
C GLY A 442 -15.36 -35.59 -8.69
N LYS A 443 -15.64 -34.59 -7.87
CA LYS A 443 -16.50 -33.43 -8.21
C LYS A 443 -15.63 -32.27 -8.71
N PRO A 444 -16.12 -31.46 -9.67
CA PRO A 444 -15.48 -30.21 -10.02
C PRO A 444 -15.33 -29.31 -8.80
N VAL A 445 -14.12 -28.86 -8.50
CA VAL A 445 -13.82 -27.91 -7.42
C VAL A 445 -13.58 -26.54 -8.02
N VAL A 446 -14.37 -25.56 -7.59
CA VAL A 446 -14.22 -24.15 -7.93
C VAL A 446 -13.67 -23.44 -6.69
N ILE A 447 -12.55 -22.77 -6.83
CA ILE A 447 -11.93 -22.01 -5.74
C ILE A 447 -12.35 -20.55 -5.83
N VAL A 448 -12.80 -19.99 -4.71
CA VAL A 448 -12.85 -18.55 -4.48
C VAL A 448 -11.67 -18.21 -3.58
N LEU A 449 -10.71 -17.49 -4.13
CA LEU A 449 -9.46 -17.15 -3.44
C LEU A 449 -9.51 -15.74 -2.89
N VAL A 450 -9.35 -15.62 -1.56
CA VAL A 450 -9.41 -14.36 -0.82
C VAL A 450 -8.01 -14.04 -0.27
N ALA A 451 -7.33 -13.06 -0.86
CA ALA A 451 -5.99 -12.63 -0.43
C ALA A 451 -5.71 -11.21 -0.95
N GLY A 452 -4.91 -10.43 -0.25
CA GLY A 452 -4.44 -9.11 -0.68
C GLY A 452 -3.07 -9.11 -1.34
N SER A 453 -2.46 -10.30 -1.48
CA SER A 453 -1.13 -10.51 -2.07
C SER A 453 -0.99 -11.92 -2.62
N PRO A 454 0.02 -12.21 -3.47
CA PRO A 454 0.23 -13.52 -4.06
C PRO A 454 0.38 -14.64 -3.03
N VAL A 455 -0.12 -15.83 -3.39
CA VAL A 455 -0.01 -17.05 -2.59
C VAL A 455 0.43 -18.25 -3.45
N GLU A 456 1.07 -19.21 -2.80
CA GLU A 456 1.42 -20.49 -3.42
C GLU A 456 0.19 -21.38 -3.57
N LEU A 457 0.05 -22.03 -4.72
CA LEU A 457 -1.12 -22.82 -5.12
C LEU A 457 -0.70 -24.24 -5.51
N PRO A 458 -0.29 -25.11 -4.56
CA PRO A 458 0.27 -26.42 -4.87
C PRO A 458 -0.73 -27.35 -5.57
N TRP A 459 -2.02 -27.14 -5.36
CA TRP A 459 -3.15 -27.91 -5.91
C TRP A 459 -3.76 -27.29 -7.19
N PHE A 460 -3.14 -26.28 -7.78
CA PHE A 460 -3.68 -25.53 -8.92
C PHE A 460 -4.14 -26.41 -10.06
N ASN A 461 -3.38 -27.46 -10.39
CA ASN A 461 -3.72 -28.35 -11.50
C ASN A 461 -4.88 -29.31 -11.20
N ASP A 462 -5.25 -29.48 -9.94
CA ASP A 462 -6.24 -30.46 -9.48
C ASP A 462 -7.66 -29.85 -9.31
N VAL A 463 -7.82 -28.54 -9.49
CA VAL A 463 -9.10 -27.81 -9.38
C VAL A 463 -9.62 -27.41 -10.75
N ALA A 464 -10.94 -27.32 -10.93
CA ALA A 464 -11.57 -27.06 -12.21
C ALA A 464 -11.58 -25.57 -12.60
N ALA A 465 -11.81 -24.68 -11.63
CA ALA A 465 -11.81 -23.24 -11.86
C ALA A 465 -11.34 -22.48 -10.62
N MET A 466 -10.88 -21.26 -10.81
CA MET A 466 -10.45 -20.39 -9.74
C MET A 466 -10.76 -18.93 -10.05
N LEU A 467 -11.50 -18.28 -9.12
CA LEU A 467 -11.80 -16.86 -9.12
C LEU A 467 -11.06 -16.19 -7.94
N TYR A 468 -10.18 -15.26 -8.25
CA TYR A 468 -9.51 -14.43 -7.25
C TYR A 468 -10.31 -13.15 -7.03
N VAL A 469 -10.72 -12.92 -5.80
CA VAL A 469 -11.60 -11.80 -5.43
C VAL A 469 -10.91 -10.72 -4.59
N GLY A 470 -9.64 -10.93 -4.25
CA GLY A 470 -8.89 -9.98 -3.45
C GLY A 470 -9.48 -9.78 -2.05
N LEU A 471 -9.44 -8.55 -1.55
CA LEU A 471 -10.18 -8.07 -0.38
C LEU A 471 -11.26 -7.10 -0.88
N SER A 472 -12.39 -7.66 -1.23
CA SER A 472 -13.42 -7.09 -2.12
C SER A 472 -14.42 -6.15 -1.45
N GLY A 473 -14.16 -5.71 -0.20
CA GLY A 473 -15.05 -4.80 0.50
C GLY A 473 -16.37 -5.43 0.95
N GLN A 474 -17.24 -4.61 1.51
CA GLN A 474 -18.49 -5.07 2.16
C GLN A 474 -19.50 -5.73 1.23
N ALA A 475 -19.42 -5.48 -0.09
CA ALA A 475 -20.33 -6.01 -1.12
C ALA A 475 -19.65 -7.09 -2.00
N GLY A 476 -18.50 -7.62 -1.57
CA GLY A 476 -17.71 -8.56 -2.35
C GLY A 476 -18.36 -9.93 -2.53
N ALA A 477 -19.24 -10.34 -1.62
CA ALA A 477 -19.87 -11.65 -1.71
C ALA A 477 -20.93 -11.69 -2.82
N SER A 478 -21.79 -10.69 -2.93
CA SER A 478 -22.76 -10.57 -4.03
C SER A 478 -22.04 -10.43 -5.38
N ALA A 479 -20.98 -9.62 -5.47
CA ALA A 479 -20.14 -9.50 -6.67
C ALA A 479 -19.56 -10.86 -7.09
N THR A 480 -19.02 -11.63 -6.13
CA THR A 480 -18.47 -12.97 -6.37
C THR A 480 -19.53 -13.93 -6.94
N VAL A 481 -20.71 -14.00 -6.33
CA VAL A 481 -21.76 -14.92 -6.78
C VAL A 481 -22.26 -14.54 -8.17
N ARG A 482 -22.41 -13.26 -8.48
CA ARG A 482 -22.79 -12.78 -9.81
C ARG A 482 -21.73 -13.12 -10.88
N ALA A 483 -20.45 -13.08 -10.53
CA ALA A 483 -19.39 -13.56 -11.41
C ALA A 483 -19.47 -15.07 -11.61
N LEU A 484 -19.71 -15.86 -10.55
CA LEU A 484 -19.83 -17.32 -10.64
C LEU A 484 -21.05 -17.77 -11.47
N THR A 485 -22.16 -17.03 -11.47
CA THR A 485 -23.38 -17.32 -12.22
C THR A 485 -23.37 -16.78 -13.66
N GLY A 486 -22.40 -15.92 -13.99
CA GLY A 486 -22.30 -15.29 -15.32
C GLY A 486 -23.23 -14.08 -15.49
N GLU A 487 -23.86 -13.59 -14.43
CA GLU A 487 -24.54 -12.29 -14.46
C GLU A 487 -23.53 -11.15 -14.74
N VAL A 488 -22.31 -11.34 -14.27
CA VAL A 488 -21.16 -10.49 -14.57
C VAL A 488 -20.05 -11.34 -15.19
N ASN A 489 -19.52 -10.88 -16.30
CA ASN A 489 -18.36 -11.49 -16.94
C ASN A 489 -17.09 -10.97 -16.24
N PRO A 490 -16.25 -11.84 -15.61
CA PRO A 490 -15.01 -11.39 -14.99
C PRO A 490 -14.13 -10.61 -15.96
N SER A 491 -13.63 -9.45 -15.51
CA SER A 491 -12.84 -8.54 -16.34
C SER A 491 -11.64 -7.96 -15.60
N GLY A 492 -11.37 -8.46 -14.41
CA GLY A 492 -10.19 -8.08 -13.64
C GLY A 492 -8.90 -8.70 -14.22
N HIS A 493 -7.80 -7.98 -14.07
CA HIS A 493 -6.46 -8.43 -14.46
C HIS A 493 -5.51 -8.20 -13.29
N LEU A 494 -4.59 -9.14 -13.03
CA LEU A 494 -3.66 -9.02 -11.90
C LEU A 494 -2.77 -7.78 -12.05
N ALA A 495 -2.68 -7.01 -10.99
CA ALA A 495 -1.80 -5.84 -10.92
C ALA A 495 -0.42 -6.16 -10.30
N GLU A 496 -0.10 -7.43 -10.14
CA GLU A 496 1.18 -7.95 -9.68
C GLU A 496 1.42 -9.35 -10.20
N THR A 497 2.69 -9.72 -10.37
CA THR A 497 3.11 -11.07 -10.78
C THR A 497 2.93 -12.06 -9.63
N TRP A 498 2.45 -13.26 -9.95
CA TRP A 498 2.35 -14.36 -8.99
C TRP A 498 3.44 -15.40 -9.26
N PRO A 499 4.52 -15.45 -8.49
CA PRO A 499 5.56 -16.46 -8.65
C PRO A 499 5.03 -17.86 -8.31
N MET A 500 5.73 -18.90 -8.77
CA MET A 500 5.39 -20.29 -8.46
C MET A 500 5.57 -20.59 -6.96
N GLN A 501 6.64 -20.07 -6.38
CA GLN A 501 7.03 -20.21 -4.98
C GLN A 501 7.82 -18.97 -4.52
N TYR A 502 7.93 -18.76 -3.22
CA TYR A 502 8.58 -17.56 -2.67
C TYR A 502 10.07 -17.45 -3.07
N GLU A 503 10.77 -18.57 -3.16
CA GLU A 503 12.18 -18.62 -3.55
C GLU A 503 12.43 -18.06 -4.95
N ASP A 504 11.43 -18.00 -5.83
CA ASP A 504 11.54 -17.42 -7.17
C ASP A 504 11.55 -15.88 -7.15
N CYS A 505 11.12 -15.24 -6.06
CA CYS A 505 11.11 -13.79 -5.95
C CYS A 505 12.52 -13.19 -5.99
N PRO A 506 12.72 -12.04 -6.67
CA PRO A 506 14.03 -11.41 -6.79
C PRO A 506 14.65 -11.03 -5.45
N SER A 507 13.82 -10.67 -4.46
CA SER A 507 14.25 -10.24 -3.12
C SER A 507 14.16 -11.31 -2.04
N SER A 508 13.87 -12.58 -2.37
CA SER A 508 13.64 -13.66 -1.39
C SER A 508 14.83 -13.93 -0.45
N GLY A 509 16.06 -13.63 -0.88
CA GLY A 509 17.27 -13.85 -0.10
C GLY A 509 17.57 -12.80 0.98
N TRP A 510 16.89 -11.63 0.93
CA TRP A 510 17.19 -10.49 1.82
C TRP A 510 15.95 -9.72 2.28
N TYR A 511 14.76 -10.28 2.13
CA TYR A 511 13.51 -9.75 2.64
C TYR A 511 12.90 -10.68 3.71
N PRO A 512 12.37 -10.14 4.84
CA PRO A 512 12.61 -8.78 5.33
C PRO A 512 14.04 -8.59 5.82
N ALA A 513 14.51 -7.34 5.85
CA ALA A 513 15.87 -7.03 6.27
C ALA A 513 16.18 -7.58 7.68
N ILE A 514 17.34 -8.21 7.84
CA ILE A 514 17.79 -8.76 9.13
C ILE A 514 18.13 -7.62 10.11
N GLY A 515 18.77 -6.58 9.62
CA GLY A 515 19.18 -5.38 10.35
C GLY A 515 18.19 -4.23 10.22
N ARG A 516 18.70 -3.04 10.45
CA ARG A 516 17.99 -1.78 10.25
C ARG A 516 17.91 -1.40 8.77
N ASP A 517 18.98 -1.68 8.02
CA ASP A 517 19.08 -1.32 6.61
C ASP A 517 18.39 -2.36 5.73
N ALA A 518 17.32 -1.95 5.08
CA ALA A 518 16.64 -2.71 4.03
C ALA A 518 17.25 -2.31 2.69
N ILE A 519 18.18 -3.13 2.20
CA ILE A 519 18.90 -2.86 0.96
C ILE A 519 18.05 -3.34 -0.22
N TYR A 520 17.75 -2.45 -1.16
CA TYR A 520 16.98 -2.71 -2.37
C TYR A 520 17.93 -3.23 -3.46
N ARG A 521 18.51 -4.40 -3.17
CA ARG A 521 19.60 -5.01 -3.92
C ARG A 521 19.22 -5.39 -5.35
N GLU A 522 17.94 -5.67 -5.56
CA GLU A 522 17.42 -6.06 -6.87
C GLU A 522 17.36 -4.89 -7.87
N GLY A 523 17.60 -3.63 -7.43
CA GLY A 523 17.53 -2.48 -8.30
C GLY A 523 16.17 -2.36 -9.02
N PRO A 524 16.13 -2.08 -10.33
CA PRO A 524 14.88 -1.92 -11.07
C PRO A 524 14.13 -3.24 -11.35
N PHE A 525 14.69 -4.39 -10.99
CA PHE A 525 14.17 -5.71 -11.32
C PHE A 525 13.18 -6.21 -10.25
N VAL A 526 12.04 -5.53 -10.13
CA VAL A 526 10.92 -5.88 -9.24
C VAL A 526 9.76 -6.43 -10.08
N GLY A 527 9.10 -7.48 -9.59
CA GLY A 527 7.93 -8.07 -10.23
C GLY A 527 8.23 -8.57 -11.64
N TYR A 528 7.31 -8.33 -12.60
CA TYR A 528 7.47 -8.79 -13.99
C TYR A 528 8.77 -8.30 -14.63
N ARG A 529 9.32 -7.16 -14.21
CA ARG A 529 10.60 -6.65 -14.71
C ARG A 529 11.73 -7.64 -14.50
N TYR A 530 11.70 -8.37 -13.39
CA TYR A 530 12.63 -9.46 -13.10
C TYR A 530 12.26 -10.73 -13.89
N TYR A 531 11.03 -11.21 -13.71
CA TYR A 531 10.63 -12.53 -14.24
C TYR A 531 10.73 -12.60 -15.76
N GLU A 532 10.30 -11.54 -16.45
CA GLU A 532 10.37 -11.46 -17.91
C GLU A 532 11.80 -11.29 -18.45
N THR A 533 12.67 -10.58 -17.71
CA THR A 533 14.07 -10.38 -18.13
C THR A 533 14.88 -11.66 -17.99
N VAL A 534 14.68 -12.41 -16.91
CA VAL A 534 15.45 -13.61 -16.58
C VAL A 534 14.82 -14.88 -17.18
N GLY A 535 13.53 -14.84 -17.49
CA GLY A 535 12.75 -16.00 -17.97
C GLY A 535 12.41 -16.98 -16.85
N VAL A 536 12.19 -16.49 -15.61
CA VAL A 536 11.74 -17.33 -14.49
C VAL A 536 10.24 -17.58 -14.64
N PRO A 537 9.80 -18.86 -14.70
CA PRO A 537 8.38 -19.19 -14.82
C PRO A 537 7.57 -18.67 -13.63
N VAL A 538 6.39 -18.14 -13.91
CA VAL A 538 5.46 -17.65 -12.89
C VAL A 538 4.14 -18.41 -12.90
N ARG A 539 3.39 -18.36 -11.82
CA ARG A 539 2.05 -18.94 -11.76
C ARG A 539 1.08 -18.14 -12.63
N PHE A 540 1.16 -16.82 -12.53
CA PHE A 540 0.43 -15.89 -13.37
C PHE A 540 1.30 -14.67 -13.66
N PRO A 541 1.43 -14.25 -14.91
CA PRO A 541 2.17 -13.05 -15.26
C PRO A 541 1.42 -11.79 -14.80
N PHE A 542 2.15 -10.70 -14.70
CA PHE A 542 1.57 -9.37 -14.50
C PHE A 542 0.58 -9.05 -15.63
N GLY A 543 -0.59 -8.54 -15.27
CA GLY A 543 -1.66 -8.22 -16.21
C GLY A 543 -2.57 -9.40 -16.56
N TYR A 544 -2.33 -10.61 -16.03
CA TYR A 544 -3.11 -11.80 -16.35
C TYR A 544 -4.55 -11.74 -15.82
N GLY A 545 -5.49 -12.15 -16.65
CA GLY A 545 -6.90 -12.36 -16.28
C GLY A 545 -7.65 -13.03 -17.43
N LEU A 546 -8.43 -14.06 -17.11
CA LEU A 546 -9.35 -14.69 -18.05
C LEU A 546 -10.73 -14.01 -17.99
N SER A 547 -11.51 -14.26 -19.02
CA SER A 547 -12.90 -13.83 -19.15
C SER A 547 -13.74 -15.00 -19.66
N TYR A 548 -15.06 -14.90 -19.60
CA TYR A 548 -15.98 -15.80 -20.33
C TYR A 548 -15.98 -15.46 -21.83
N SER A 549 -15.36 -14.34 -22.22
CA SER A 549 -15.11 -13.94 -23.59
C SER A 549 -13.64 -14.17 -23.96
N THR A 550 -13.35 -14.28 -25.26
CA THR A 550 -12.01 -14.34 -25.81
C THR A 550 -11.77 -13.13 -26.69
N PHE A 551 -10.56 -12.59 -26.61
CA PHE A 551 -10.18 -11.36 -27.32
C PHE A 551 -8.97 -11.59 -28.19
N THR A 552 -8.96 -10.98 -29.40
CA THR A 552 -7.80 -10.96 -30.29
C THR A 552 -7.35 -9.54 -30.53
N TYR A 553 -6.04 -9.40 -30.74
CA TYR A 553 -5.36 -8.14 -31.00
C TYR A 553 -4.79 -8.15 -32.43
N SER A 554 -4.98 -7.07 -33.19
CA SER A 554 -4.56 -6.96 -34.57
C SER A 554 -4.23 -5.53 -34.99
N ALA A 555 -3.69 -5.37 -36.19
CA ALA A 555 -3.53 -4.09 -36.90
C ALA A 555 -2.75 -3.01 -36.15
N ILE A 556 -1.63 -3.36 -35.51
CA ILE A 556 -0.80 -2.38 -34.79
C ILE A 556 -0.16 -1.35 -35.74
N THR A 557 -0.22 -0.08 -35.39
CA THR A 557 0.43 1.02 -36.10
C THR A 557 0.99 2.02 -35.07
N ALA A 558 2.28 2.35 -35.17
CA ALA A 558 2.90 3.39 -34.39
C ALA A 558 2.67 4.76 -35.04
N THR A 559 2.30 5.75 -34.22
CA THR A 559 2.16 7.17 -34.59
C THR A 559 3.26 8.01 -33.91
N ALA A 560 3.27 9.31 -34.16
CA ALA A 560 4.19 10.22 -33.46
C ALA A 560 3.82 10.41 -31.96
N THR A 561 2.58 10.14 -31.59
CA THR A 561 2.02 10.44 -30.25
C THR A 561 1.49 9.22 -29.52
N GLY A 562 1.53 8.04 -30.11
CA GLY A 562 0.95 6.84 -29.49
C GLY A 562 1.00 5.63 -30.40
N VAL A 563 0.24 4.62 -30.03
CA VAL A 563 0.07 3.38 -30.79
C VAL A 563 -1.41 3.09 -30.98
N ASP A 564 -1.78 2.78 -32.24
CA ASP A 564 -3.12 2.35 -32.61
C ASP A 564 -3.14 0.85 -32.88
N PHE A 565 -4.20 0.17 -32.48
CA PHE A 565 -4.43 -1.26 -32.75
C PHE A 565 -5.91 -1.57 -32.65
N VAL A 566 -6.29 -2.81 -33.01
CA VAL A 566 -7.69 -3.26 -32.93
C VAL A 566 -7.81 -4.41 -31.94
N VAL A 567 -8.82 -4.33 -31.06
CA VAL A 567 -9.24 -5.43 -30.19
C VAL A 567 -10.60 -5.94 -30.65
N THR A 568 -10.72 -7.26 -30.79
CA THR A 568 -11.95 -7.93 -31.20
C THR A 568 -12.38 -8.92 -30.13
N ASN A 569 -13.66 -8.93 -29.80
CA ASN A 569 -14.29 -9.97 -29.01
C ASN A 569 -14.76 -11.09 -29.95
N ASP A 570 -14.13 -12.26 -29.86
CA ASP A 570 -14.46 -13.42 -30.75
C ASP A 570 -15.59 -14.30 -30.19
N SER A 571 -16.24 -13.88 -29.11
CA SER A 571 -17.22 -14.66 -28.36
C SER A 571 -18.66 -14.17 -28.56
N ASP A 572 -19.62 -15.06 -28.24
CA ASP A 572 -21.05 -14.75 -28.21
C ASP A 572 -21.50 -13.94 -27.00
N VAL A 573 -20.58 -13.64 -26.06
CA VAL A 573 -20.84 -12.93 -24.81
C VAL A 573 -20.06 -11.62 -24.80
N ALA A 574 -20.73 -10.54 -24.38
CA ALA A 574 -20.07 -9.26 -24.15
C ALA A 574 -19.04 -9.38 -23.02
N GLY A 575 -17.94 -8.67 -23.11
CA GLY A 575 -16.89 -8.71 -22.11
C GLY A 575 -15.93 -7.54 -22.21
N SER A 576 -15.02 -7.48 -21.25
CA SER A 576 -13.98 -6.45 -21.21
C SER A 576 -12.61 -7.09 -21.05
N THR A 577 -11.61 -6.48 -21.67
CA THR A 577 -10.19 -6.82 -21.49
C THR A 577 -9.36 -5.57 -21.24
N VAL A 578 -8.12 -5.73 -20.80
CA VAL A 578 -7.16 -4.63 -20.59
C VAL A 578 -6.07 -4.73 -21.66
N ALA A 579 -6.08 -3.79 -22.59
CA ALA A 579 -5.00 -3.65 -23.53
C ALA A 579 -3.82 -2.93 -22.88
N GLN A 580 -2.64 -3.55 -22.93
CA GLN A 580 -1.44 -3.11 -22.23
C GLN A 580 -0.33 -2.81 -23.24
N LEU A 581 0.26 -1.62 -23.15
CA LEU A 581 1.42 -1.20 -23.94
C LEU A 581 2.69 -1.37 -23.13
N TYR A 582 3.58 -2.21 -23.60
CA TYR A 582 4.94 -2.34 -23.10
C TYR A 582 5.94 -1.76 -24.09
N VAL A 583 7.07 -1.27 -23.60
CA VAL A 583 8.19 -0.85 -24.42
C VAL A 583 9.43 -1.67 -24.10
N ARG A 584 10.20 -2.01 -25.13
CA ARG A 584 11.53 -2.58 -25.01
C ARG A 584 12.54 -1.58 -25.53
N ALA A 585 13.53 -1.25 -24.70
CA ALA A 585 14.57 -0.30 -25.05
C ALA A 585 15.58 -0.86 -26.07
N PRO A 586 16.36 0.01 -26.75
CA PRO A 586 17.47 -0.42 -27.58
C PRO A 586 18.48 -1.26 -26.80
N GLN A 587 19.07 -2.27 -27.45
CA GLN A 587 20.07 -3.12 -26.80
C GLN A 587 21.44 -2.46 -26.72
N GLY A 588 22.14 -2.67 -25.58
CA GLY A 588 23.49 -2.16 -25.35
C GLY A 588 23.56 -0.71 -24.89
N GLY A 589 22.40 -0.09 -24.64
CA GLY A 589 22.31 1.26 -24.05
C GLY A 589 22.19 1.25 -22.54
N VAL A 590 21.25 2.03 -22.03
CA VAL A 590 20.95 2.14 -20.60
C VAL A 590 20.52 0.77 -20.05
N LEU A 591 20.84 0.48 -18.79
CA LEU A 591 20.30 -0.69 -18.08
C LEU A 591 18.77 -0.62 -18.04
N HIS A 592 18.09 -1.55 -18.70
CA HIS A 592 16.63 -1.70 -18.67
C HIS A 592 16.21 -3.16 -18.41
N PRO A 593 15.08 -3.41 -17.78
CA PRO A 593 14.38 -4.69 -17.89
C PRO A 593 14.04 -5.01 -19.34
N ASP A 594 13.75 -6.28 -19.68
CA ASP A 594 13.38 -6.67 -21.04
C ASP A 594 12.21 -5.84 -21.59
N ARG A 595 11.24 -5.55 -20.75
CA ARG A 595 10.07 -4.73 -21.08
C ARG A 595 9.51 -4.00 -19.88
N GLU A 596 8.86 -2.88 -20.13
CA GLU A 596 8.21 -2.07 -19.11
C GLU A 596 6.84 -1.59 -19.58
N LEU A 597 5.82 -1.72 -18.73
CA LEU A 597 4.50 -1.16 -18.98
C LEU A 597 4.58 0.38 -19.03
N LYS A 598 4.00 0.96 -20.09
CA LYS A 598 4.00 2.42 -20.26
C LYS A 598 2.61 3.01 -20.51
N GLY A 599 1.62 2.14 -20.75
CA GLY A 599 0.23 2.57 -20.89
C GLY A 599 -0.73 1.39 -20.87
N PHE A 600 -1.99 1.66 -20.55
CA PHE A 600 -3.05 0.66 -20.59
C PHE A 600 -4.40 1.32 -20.79
N VAL A 601 -5.35 0.54 -21.32
CA VAL A 601 -6.75 0.96 -21.43
C VAL A 601 -7.67 -0.24 -21.27
N LYS A 602 -8.73 -0.08 -20.46
CA LYS A 602 -9.79 -1.09 -20.38
C LYS A 602 -10.74 -0.93 -21.55
N VAL A 603 -11.01 -2.02 -22.25
CA VAL A 603 -11.81 -2.04 -23.49
C VAL A 603 -13.02 -2.94 -23.29
N GLU A 604 -14.21 -2.35 -23.35
CA GLU A 604 -15.48 -3.07 -23.31
C GLU A 604 -15.95 -3.34 -24.73
N LEU A 605 -16.36 -4.58 -25.01
CA LEU A 605 -16.78 -5.05 -26.31
C LEU A 605 -18.05 -5.88 -26.22
N ALA A 606 -19.05 -5.55 -27.03
CA ALA A 606 -20.18 -6.42 -27.26
C ALA A 606 -19.72 -7.74 -27.92
N ALA A 607 -20.60 -8.75 -27.96
CA ALA A 607 -20.34 -9.99 -28.70
C ALA A 607 -19.96 -9.66 -30.16
N HIS A 608 -18.85 -10.24 -30.64
CA HIS A 608 -18.32 -10.06 -32.01
C HIS A 608 -17.97 -8.61 -32.39
N GLU A 609 -17.86 -7.70 -31.44
CA GLU A 609 -17.47 -6.31 -31.70
C GLU A 609 -15.95 -6.20 -31.85
N SER A 610 -15.54 -5.30 -32.74
CA SER A 610 -14.15 -4.86 -32.90
C SER A 610 -14.07 -3.37 -32.63
N LYS A 611 -13.10 -2.93 -31.83
CA LYS A 611 -12.81 -1.52 -31.56
C LYS A 611 -11.39 -1.15 -31.90
N SER A 612 -11.22 0.01 -32.53
CA SER A 612 -9.91 0.65 -32.64
C SER A 612 -9.57 1.28 -31.29
N VAL A 613 -8.37 1.00 -30.81
CA VAL A 613 -7.85 1.45 -29.51
C VAL A 613 -6.61 2.27 -29.74
N HIS A 614 -6.46 3.38 -29.00
CA HIS A 614 -5.28 4.22 -28.99
C HIS A 614 -4.70 4.27 -27.59
N ILE A 615 -3.36 4.17 -27.46
CA ILE A 615 -2.63 4.46 -26.22
C ILE A 615 -1.61 5.54 -26.51
N ASP A 616 -1.73 6.68 -25.83
CA ASP A 616 -0.84 7.83 -25.97
C ASP A 616 0.56 7.55 -25.41
N PHE A 617 1.58 8.12 -26.06
CA PHE A 617 2.90 8.30 -25.47
C PHE A 617 2.89 9.55 -24.60
N ASP A 618 3.45 9.44 -23.43
CA ASP A 618 3.57 10.51 -22.47
C ASP A 618 5.02 10.70 -22.00
N ARG A 619 5.23 11.57 -21.02
CA ARG A 619 6.57 11.82 -20.46
C ARG A 619 7.21 10.61 -19.79
N TYR A 620 6.43 9.56 -19.46
CA TYR A 620 6.89 8.36 -18.79
C TYR A 620 7.28 7.24 -19.75
N THR A 621 6.94 7.37 -21.02
CA THR A 621 6.98 6.25 -21.99
C THR A 621 8.42 5.81 -22.31
N PHE A 622 9.33 6.73 -22.64
CA PHE A 622 10.68 6.43 -23.13
C PHE A 622 11.81 6.96 -22.24
N ARG A 623 11.48 7.47 -21.07
CA ARG A 623 12.45 8.13 -20.19
C ARG A 623 13.21 7.16 -19.30
N HIS A 624 14.44 7.50 -18.96
CA HIS A 624 15.21 6.96 -17.85
C HIS A 624 15.82 8.11 -17.02
N PHE A 625 16.23 7.81 -15.79
CA PHE A 625 16.87 8.83 -14.95
C PHE A 625 18.40 8.70 -15.03
N ASP A 626 19.06 9.73 -15.57
CA ASP A 626 20.51 9.82 -15.62
C ASP A 626 21.02 10.43 -14.29
N VAL A 627 21.62 9.60 -13.46
CA VAL A 627 22.13 10.01 -12.13
C VAL A 627 23.25 11.02 -12.24
N ALA A 628 24.13 10.87 -13.23
CA ALA A 628 25.27 11.79 -13.42
C ALA A 628 24.82 13.20 -13.84
N ALA A 629 23.79 13.28 -14.69
CA ALA A 629 23.19 14.54 -15.10
C ALA A 629 22.15 15.06 -14.09
N ASN A 630 21.71 14.23 -13.14
CA ASN A 630 20.58 14.48 -12.25
C ASN A 630 19.33 14.94 -13.01
N ALA A 631 18.98 14.22 -14.08
CA ALA A 631 17.90 14.60 -14.99
C ALA A 631 17.26 13.38 -15.68
N TRP A 632 16.00 13.53 -16.04
CA TRP A 632 15.33 12.60 -16.94
C TRP A 632 15.86 12.77 -18.36
N LYS A 633 16.20 11.66 -19.01
CA LYS A 633 16.66 11.61 -20.41
C LYS A 633 15.89 10.54 -21.18
N THR A 634 15.96 10.65 -22.49
CA THR A 634 15.44 9.67 -23.44
C THR A 634 16.59 9.14 -24.29
N GLU A 635 16.70 7.80 -24.41
CA GLU A 635 17.68 7.16 -25.29
C GLU A 635 17.18 7.21 -26.73
N SER A 636 18.00 7.73 -27.66
CA SER A 636 17.72 7.69 -29.09
C SER A 636 17.97 6.29 -29.64
N GLY A 637 17.07 5.82 -30.48
CA GLY A 637 17.25 4.52 -31.13
C GLY A 637 15.95 3.88 -31.56
N GLU A 638 16.05 2.62 -31.95
CA GLU A 638 14.88 1.79 -32.28
C GLU A 638 14.38 1.07 -31.03
N TRP A 639 13.25 1.51 -30.54
CA TRP A 639 12.48 0.89 -29.48
C TRP A 639 11.49 -0.11 -30.09
N THR A 640 11.05 -1.10 -29.32
CA THR A 640 9.96 -2.00 -29.74
C THR A 640 8.74 -1.72 -28.88
N LEU A 641 7.63 -1.40 -29.52
CA LEU A 641 6.31 -1.30 -28.90
C LEU A 641 5.66 -2.67 -28.93
N LEU A 642 5.20 -3.14 -27.77
CA LEU A 642 4.60 -4.45 -27.56
C LEU A 642 3.19 -4.25 -27.01
N VAL A 643 2.16 -4.87 -27.61
CA VAL A 643 0.78 -4.74 -27.14
C VAL A 643 0.16 -6.11 -26.96
N GLY A 644 -0.54 -6.29 -25.84
CA GLY A 644 -1.28 -7.50 -25.51
C GLY A 644 -2.12 -7.35 -24.26
N ASP A 645 -2.45 -8.46 -23.62
CA ASP A 645 -3.32 -8.51 -22.44
C ASP A 645 -2.58 -8.83 -21.13
N ASN A 646 -1.30 -9.19 -21.19
CA ASN A 646 -0.45 -9.39 -20.02
C ASN A 646 1.03 -9.38 -20.42
N ALA A 647 1.94 -9.39 -19.44
CA ALA A 647 3.38 -9.27 -19.68
C ALA A 647 4.00 -10.40 -20.52
N GLU A 648 3.43 -11.61 -20.52
CA GLU A 648 3.88 -12.74 -21.33
C GLU A 648 3.18 -12.81 -22.70
N HIS A 649 1.90 -12.45 -22.77
CA HIS A 649 1.11 -12.53 -24.01
C HIS A 649 1.02 -11.15 -24.69
N LEU A 650 1.98 -10.90 -25.58
CA LEU A 650 2.14 -9.66 -26.34
C LEU A 650 2.15 -9.97 -27.85
N PRO A 651 0.97 -10.31 -28.44
CA PRO A 651 0.87 -10.77 -29.82
C PRO A 651 1.23 -9.71 -30.87
N LEU A 652 1.21 -8.43 -30.49
CA LEU A 652 1.55 -7.34 -31.38
C LEU A 652 2.90 -6.72 -31.03
N ALA A 653 3.75 -6.54 -32.00
CA ALA A 653 5.05 -5.91 -31.89
C ALA A 653 5.35 -5.04 -33.11
N ILE A 654 5.85 -3.81 -32.90
CA ILE A 654 6.27 -2.91 -33.98
C ILE A 654 7.50 -2.10 -33.54
N PRO A 655 8.53 -1.94 -34.44
CA PRO A 655 9.63 -1.02 -34.14
C PRO A 655 9.17 0.43 -34.19
N HIS A 656 9.74 1.25 -33.33
CA HIS A 656 9.48 2.68 -33.23
C HIS A 656 10.78 3.46 -33.00
N THR A 657 11.10 4.38 -33.89
CA THR A 657 12.30 5.21 -33.77
C THR A 657 12.03 6.38 -32.86
N VAL A 658 12.79 6.50 -31.79
CA VAL A 658 12.72 7.60 -30.83
C VAL A 658 13.94 8.51 -31.01
N ALA A 659 13.70 9.81 -31.14
CA ALA A 659 14.72 10.83 -31.04
C ALA A 659 14.85 11.27 -29.58
N GLY A 660 16.03 11.10 -29.00
CA GLY A 660 16.26 11.34 -27.58
C GLY A 660 17.46 12.23 -27.31
N ASP A 661 17.84 12.30 -26.04
CA ASP A 661 18.90 13.20 -25.52
C ASP A 661 20.30 12.57 -25.56
N CYS A 662 20.39 11.24 -25.67
CA CYS A 662 21.65 10.49 -25.77
C CYS A 662 21.53 9.37 -26.79
N THR A 663 22.66 8.99 -27.43
CA THR A 663 22.70 7.77 -28.25
C THR A 663 22.88 6.53 -27.37
N THR A 664 22.55 5.34 -27.90
CA THR A 664 22.78 4.06 -27.22
C THR A 664 24.22 3.91 -26.72
N ALA A 665 25.19 4.37 -27.50
CA ALA A 665 26.60 4.30 -27.13
C ALA A 665 26.99 5.30 -26.01
N ASP A 666 26.39 6.50 -26.02
CA ASP A 666 26.70 7.54 -25.02
C ASP A 666 26.13 7.21 -23.63
N CYS A 667 25.00 6.49 -23.58
CA CYS A 667 24.34 6.10 -22.33
C CYS A 667 24.44 4.59 -22.04
N ALA A 668 25.42 3.92 -22.65
CA ALA A 668 25.66 2.48 -22.41
C ALA A 668 25.93 2.21 -20.91
N ALA A 669 25.27 1.18 -20.40
CA ALA A 669 25.42 0.76 -19.01
C ALA A 669 26.86 0.33 -18.72
N ASP A 670 27.37 0.66 -17.53
CA ASP A 670 28.71 0.28 -17.10
C ASP A 670 28.83 -1.26 -17.07
N PRO A 671 29.80 -1.86 -17.79
CA PRO A 671 30.02 -3.30 -17.74
C PRO A 671 30.29 -3.86 -16.32
N ALA A 672 30.76 -3.04 -15.40
CA ALA A 672 30.99 -3.40 -14.01
C ALA A 672 29.68 -3.63 -13.22
N LEU A 673 28.51 -3.33 -13.78
CA LEU A 673 27.21 -3.70 -13.24
C LEU A 673 26.99 -5.24 -13.28
N GLY A 674 27.75 -5.95 -14.09
CA GLY A 674 27.80 -7.43 -14.09
C GLY A 674 26.44 -8.09 -14.22
N HIS A 675 26.00 -8.79 -13.18
CA HIS A 675 24.74 -9.54 -13.16
C HIS A 675 23.49 -8.65 -13.34
N TYR A 676 23.53 -7.36 -13.02
CA TYR A 676 22.42 -6.46 -13.32
C TYR A 676 22.13 -6.36 -14.81
N LEU A 677 23.16 -6.41 -15.68
CA LEU A 677 22.98 -6.32 -17.14
C LEU A 677 22.12 -7.43 -17.73
N THR A 678 21.99 -8.55 -17.03
CA THR A 678 21.18 -9.71 -17.43
C THR A 678 19.97 -9.95 -16.53
N GLY A 679 19.73 -9.06 -15.55
CA GLY A 679 18.66 -9.21 -14.57
C GLY A 679 18.89 -10.32 -13.53
N GLN A 680 20.08 -10.98 -13.49
CA GLN A 680 20.40 -12.04 -12.53
C GLN A 680 20.68 -11.46 -11.12
N VAL A 681 19.73 -10.71 -10.60
CA VAL A 681 19.89 -9.90 -9.37
C VAL A 681 20.11 -10.73 -8.12
N LYS A 682 19.74 -11.99 -8.11
CA LYS A 682 19.99 -12.92 -6.98
C LYS A 682 21.48 -13.27 -6.84
N ASP A 683 22.25 -13.14 -7.91
CA ASP A 683 23.68 -13.46 -7.96
C ASP A 683 24.57 -12.21 -7.88
N VAL A 684 23.99 -11.02 -7.75
CA VAL A 684 24.71 -9.74 -7.65
C VAL A 684 25.68 -9.76 -6.47
N THR A 685 26.91 -9.39 -6.75
CA THR A 685 27.98 -9.24 -5.76
C THR A 685 27.93 -7.86 -5.08
N ASP A 686 28.57 -7.71 -3.92
CA ASP A 686 28.65 -6.41 -3.24
C ASP A 686 29.42 -5.36 -4.08
N ALA A 687 30.38 -5.81 -4.92
CA ALA A 687 31.10 -4.92 -5.84
C ALA A 687 30.18 -4.37 -6.95
N GLU A 688 29.36 -5.24 -7.57
CA GLU A 688 28.39 -4.83 -8.58
C GLU A 688 27.31 -3.93 -7.99
N MET A 689 26.87 -4.24 -6.77
CA MET A 689 25.95 -3.39 -6.03
C MET A 689 26.55 -2.00 -5.76
N ALA A 690 27.83 -1.93 -5.39
CA ALA A 690 28.51 -0.64 -5.20
C ALA A 690 28.56 0.20 -6.48
N VAL A 691 28.64 -0.43 -7.66
CA VAL A 691 28.55 0.28 -8.95
C VAL A 691 27.16 0.86 -9.15
N LEU A 692 26.09 0.07 -8.91
CA LEU A 692 24.71 0.53 -9.06
C LEU A 692 24.39 1.70 -8.10
N PHE A 693 24.84 1.61 -6.85
CA PHE A 693 24.61 2.60 -5.80
C PHE A 693 25.56 3.82 -5.90
N GLY A 694 26.65 3.70 -6.66
CA GLY A 694 27.70 4.72 -6.73
C GLY A 694 28.58 4.83 -5.48
N HIS A 695 28.42 3.92 -4.51
CA HIS A 695 29.20 3.82 -3.28
C HIS A 695 29.10 2.42 -2.67
N GLU A 696 30.04 2.07 -1.80
CA GLU A 696 29.95 0.83 -1.03
C GLU A 696 28.73 0.83 -0.11
N VAL A 697 27.95 -0.24 -0.15
CA VAL A 697 26.84 -0.51 0.76
C VAL A 697 27.30 -1.52 1.80
N LEU A 698 27.57 -1.03 3.00
CA LEU A 698 28.06 -1.87 4.08
C LEU A 698 26.92 -2.72 4.66
N ALA A 699 27.17 -4.00 4.86
CA ALA A 699 26.25 -4.84 5.63
C ALA A 699 26.12 -4.27 7.05
N PRO A 700 24.88 -4.15 7.59
CA PRO A 700 24.65 -3.59 8.92
C PRO A 700 25.33 -4.46 9.99
N GLY A 701 26.28 -3.86 10.72
CA GLY A 701 26.88 -4.49 11.90
C GLY A 701 25.89 -4.52 13.07
N LYS A 702 26.05 -5.46 14.01
CA LYS A 702 25.30 -5.39 15.27
C LYS A 702 25.74 -4.14 16.05
N PRO A 703 24.81 -3.28 16.49
CA PRO A 703 25.19 -2.10 17.27
C PRO A 703 25.83 -2.51 18.59
N THR A 704 26.98 -1.93 18.91
CA THR A 704 27.68 -2.11 20.20
C THR A 704 27.12 -1.18 21.28
N THR A 705 26.45 -0.11 20.87
CA THR A 705 25.75 0.87 21.69
C THR A 705 24.41 1.21 21.02
N PHE A 706 23.38 1.45 21.81
CA PHE A 706 22.05 1.82 21.32
C PHE A 706 21.90 3.32 21.24
N GLY A 707 21.31 3.79 20.14
CA GLY A 707 20.88 5.16 19.91
C GLY A 707 19.38 5.35 20.06
N VAL A 708 18.91 6.55 19.84
CA VAL A 708 17.47 6.90 19.86
C VAL A 708 16.66 6.24 18.75
N ASN A 709 17.33 5.78 17.69
CA ASN A 709 16.71 5.16 16.50
C ASN A 709 16.74 3.62 16.52
N ASP A 710 17.38 3.00 17.53
CA ASP A 710 17.42 1.53 17.61
C ASP A 710 16.14 0.99 18.24
N PRO A 711 15.42 0.05 17.60
CA PRO A 711 14.13 -0.43 18.09
C PRO A 711 14.29 -1.14 19.45
N ILE A 712 13.24 -1.02 20.29
CA ILE A 712 13.22 -1.64 21.64
C ILE A 712 13.52 -3.14 21.59
N MET A 713 13.14 -3.84 20.52
CA MET A 713 13.43 -5.25 20.37
C MET A 713 14.93 -5.58 20.39
N SER A 714 15.78 -4.67 19.92
CA SER A 714 17.23 -4.85 19.93
C SER A 714 17.84 -4.81 21.34
N TRP A 715 17.11 -4.28 22.35
CA TRP A 715 17.56 -4.21 23.72
C TRP A 715 17.62 -5.57 24.45
N VAL A 716 17.20 -6.66 23.81
CA VAL A 716 17.40 -8.01 24.34
C VAL A 716 18.89 -8.32 24.60
N ASP A 717 19.79 -7.65 23.86
CA ASP A 717 21.24 -7.73 23.96
C ASP A 717 21.86 -6.55 24.77
N SER A 718 21.01 -5.70 25.37
CA SER A 718 21.45 -4.51 26.11
C SER A 718 22.32 -4.86 27.32
N LYS A 719 23.34 -4.02 27.58
CA LYS A 719 24.12 -4.03 28.82
C LYS A 719 23.27 -3.56 30.01
N GLY A 720 22.27 -2.73 29.78
CA GLY A 720 21.36 -2.23 30.81
C GLY A 720 20.37 -3.30 31.25
N PHE A 721 20.45 -3.73 32.52
CA PHE A 721 19.58 -4.77 33.08
C PHE A 721 18.09 -4.45 32.92
N VAL A 722 17.69 -3.20 33.17
CA VAL A 722 16.28 -2.75 33.08
C VAL A 722 15.79 -2.86 31.63
N ALA A 723 16.49 -2.26 30.68
CA ALA A 723 16.11 -2.29 29.26
C ALA A 723 16.06 -3.72 28.71
N ARG A 724 17.08 -4.52 29.04
CA ARG A 724 17.12 -5.94 28.66
C ARG A 724 15.94 -6.72 29.23
N THR A 725 15.55 -6.46 30.47
CA THR A 725 14.41 -7.13 31.11
C THR A 725 13.10 -6.73 30.46
N VAL A 726 12.91 -5.44 30.16
CA VAL A 726 11.73 -4.94 29.46
C VAL A 726 11.60 -5.60 28.10
N ALA A 727 12.66 -5.56 27.26
CA ALA A 727 12.64 -6.16 25.92
C ALA A 727 12.36 -7.66 25.97
N LYS A 728 13.05 -8.41 26.86
CA LYS A 728 12.80 -9.86 27.03
C LYS A 728 11.39 -10.18 27.51
N THR A 729 10.82 -9.35 28.37
CA THR A 729 9.45 -9.53 28.89
C THR A 729 8.42 -9.31 27.78
N LEU A 730 8.56 -8.24 26.98
CA LEU A 730 7.70 -7.96 25.85
C LEU A 730 7.80 -9.07 24.79
N THR A 731 9.03 -9.52 24.45
CA THR A 731 9.23 -10.62 23.49
C THR A 731 8.59 -11.92 23.97
N LYS A 732 8.73 -12.25 25.26
CA LYS A 732 8.08 -13.43 25.85
C LYS A 732 6.54 -13.30 25.87
N ARG A 733 6.02 -12.10 26.15
CA ARG A 733 4.59 -11.83 26.12
C ARG A 733 4.02 -12.05 24.72
N GLU A 734 4.66 -11.49 23.72
CA GLU A 734 4.27 -11.65 22.32
C GLU A 734 4.26 -13.14 21.92
N ALA A 735 5.36 -13.86 22.18
CA ALA A 735 5.47 -15.30 21.89
C ALA A 735 4.38 -16.13 22.59
N LYS A 736 4.06 -15.81 23.86
CA LYS A 736 3.00 -16.50 24.61
C LYS A 736 1.60 -16.23 24.04
N ILE A 737 1.32 -14.99 23.65
CA ILE A 737 0.04 -14.62 23.04
C ILE A 737 -0.08 -15.31 21.69
N ARG A 738 0.95 -15.25 20.86
CA ARG A 738 1.02 -15.95 19.56
C ARG A 738 0.78 -17.46 19.71
N GLN A 739 1.41 -18.09 20.69
CA GLN A 739 1.22 -19.52 20.97
C GLN A 739 -0.23 -19.83 21.41
N LYS A 740 -0.84 -18.95 22.22
CA LYS A 740 -2.20 -19.15 22.75
C LYS A 740 -3.29 -18.89 21.71
N THR A 741 -3.12 -17.86 20.89
CA THR A 741 -4.15 -17.35 19.96
C THR A 741 -3.90 -17.77 18.51
N GLY A 742 -2.71 -18.29 18.21
CA GLY A 742 -2.24 -18.49 16.83
C GLY A 742 -1.91 -17.18 16.09
N SER A 743 -2.00 -16.03 16.77
CA SER A 743 -1.83 -14.70 16.19
C SER A 743 -0.74 -13.91 16.87
N PRO A 744 -0.01 -13.04 16.16
CA PRO A 744 0.87 -12.06 16.77
C PRO A 744 0.08 -11.04 17.61
N ASP A 745 0.66 -10.60 18.72
CA ASP A 745 0.16 -9.46 19.49
C ASP A 745 0.68 -8.16 18.83
N LEU A 746 -0.13 -7.57 17.95
CA LEU A 746 0.22 -6.37 17.18
C LEU A 746 0.64 -5.20 18.08
N ASN A 747 0.00 -5.01 19.23
CA ASN A 747 0.36 -3.96 20.18
C ASN A 747 1.77 -4.17 20.75
N THR A 748 2.07 -5.39 21.17
CA THR A 748 3.40 -5.70 21.70
C THR A 748 4.46 -5.62 20.59
N LEU A 749 4.15 -6.07 19.36
CA LEU A 749 5.05 -5.92 18.21
C LEU A 749 5.28 -4.46 17.84
N PHE A 750 4.25 -3.62 17.86
CA PHE A 750 4.40 -2.19 17.64
C PHE A 750 5.40 -1.57 18.63
N ILE A 751 5.25 -1.85 19.93
CA ILE A 751 6.19 -1.37 20.96
C ILE A 751 7.61 -1.93 20.74
N LEU A 752 7.75 -3.21 20.42
CA LEU A 752 9.05 -3.84 20.18
C LEU A 752 9.78 -3.25 18.96
N ASN A 753 9.05 -2.93 17.92
CA ASN A 753 9.59 -2.37 16.68
C ASN A 753 9.81 -0.85 16.76
N MET A 754 9.21 -0.18 17.75
CA MET A 754 9.30 1.26 17.92
C MET A 754 10.69 1.69 18.41
N PRO A 755 11.32 2.72 17.80
CA PRO A 755 12.52 3.34 18.35
C PRO A 755 12.19 4.24 19.54
N PRO A 756 13.11 4.43 20.53
CA PRO A 756 12.87 5.27 21.71
C PRO A 756 12.41 6.69 21.39
N ARG A 757 12.90 7.31 20.30
CA ARG A 757 12.53 8.66 19.88
C ARG A 757 11.02 8.82 19.61
N ALA A 758 10.36 7.76 19.13
CA ALA A 758 8.92 7.81 18.88
C ALA A 758 8.11 8.06 20.17
N MET A 759 8.65 7.73 21.35
CA MET A 759 8.00 8.05 22.63
C MET A 759 7.81 9.56 22.82
N SER A 760 8.74 10.40 22.34
CA SER A 760 8.57 11.86 22.45
C SER A 760 7.51 12.42 21.51
N LYS A 761 7.10 11.66 20.50
CA LYS A 761 6.15 12.06 19.48
C LYS A 761 4.72 11.52 19.71
N MET A 762 4.61 10.39 20.42
CA MET A 762 3.34 9.66 20.59
C MET A 762 2.76 9.71 22.01
N THR A 763 3.38 10.45 22.94
CA THR A 763 2.93 10.52 24.34
C THR A 763 2.25 11.83 24.69
N GLN A 764 1.76 12.56 23.70
CA GLN A 764 1.07 13.86 23.88
C GLN A 764 1.86 14.84 24.77
N GLY A 765 3.19 14.85 24.61
CA GLY A 765 4.09 15.73 25.36
C GLY A 765 4.41 15.29 26.78
N MET A 766 4.09 14.06 27.19
CA MET A 766 4.55 13.52 28.48
C MET A 766 6.05 13.25 28.50
N VAL A 767 6.62 12.81 27.40
CA VAL A 767 8.05 12.50 27.23
C VAL A 767 8.67 13.50 26.25
N ASP A 768 9.77 14.16 26.64
CA ASP A 768 10.56 15.01 25.74
C ASP A 768 11.82 14.29 25.23
N SER A 769 12.54 14.90 24.27
CA SER A 769 13.77 14.34 23.68
C SER A 769 14.86 14.06 24.72
N ALA A 770 15.00 14.92 25.74
CA ALA A 770 15.97 14.71 26.81
C ALA A 770 15.62 13.52 27.71
N MET A 771 14.34 13.23 27.90
CA MET A 771 13.91 12.00 28.58
C MET A 771 14.18 10.76 27.73
N VAL A 772 14.04 10.86 26.40
CA VAL A 772 14.42 9.78 25.47
C VAL A 772 15.91 9.48 25.56
N ASP A 773 16.79 10.50 25.59
CA ASP A 773 18.23 10.31 25.79
C ASP A 773 18.54 9.63 27.14
N ALA A 774 17.79 9.98 28.18
CA ALA A 774 17.91 9.34 29.48
C ALA A 774 17.47 7.86 29.44
N ILE A 775 16.43 7.51 28.70
CA ILE A 775 15.99 6.13 28.46
C ILE A 775 17.07 5.34 27.71
N VAL A 776 17.66 5.93 26.67
CA VAL A 776 18.77 5.33 25.92
C VAL A 776 20.01 5.10 26.81
N ASN A 777 20.30 6.01 27.74
CA ASN A 777 21.33 5.79 28.74
C ASN A 777 21.06 4.53 29.60
N ILE A 778 19.81 4.25 29.95
CA ILE A 778 19.42 3.02 30.66
C ILE A 778 19.71 1.80 29.77
N ALA A 779 19.41 1.88 28.47
CA ALA A 779 19.68 0.80 27.53
C ALA A 779 21.19 0.53 27.38
N ASN A 780 22.03 1.53 27.49
CA ASN A 780 23.49 1.42 27.43
C ASN A 780 24.16 1.06 28.77
N GLY A 781 23.38 0.79 29.83
CA GLY A 781 23.89 0.33 31.11
C GLY A 781 24.11 1.43 32.17
N HIS A 782 23.81 2.69 31.84
CA HIS A 782 23.91 3.83 32.79
C HIS A 782 22.59 4.04 33.55
N THR A 783 22.10 2.97 34.21
CA THR A 783 20.74 2.89 34.77
C THR A 783 20.40 4.02 35.75
N PHE A 784 21.24 4.30 36.73
CA PHE A 784 20.95 5.36 37.72
C PHE A 784 20.95 6.76 37.12
N ARG A 785 21.90 7.04 36.21
CA ARG A 785 21.97 8.32 35.49
C ARG A 785 20.73 8.49 34.61
N GLY A 786 20.33 7.43 33.95
CA GLY A 786 19.14 7.44 33.10
C GLY A 786 17.84 7.61 33.87
N LEU A 787 17.63 6.88 34.98
CA LEU A 787 16.45 7.05 35.84
C LEU A 787 16.36 8.45 36.44
N GLY A 788 17.47 8.99 36.95
CA GLY A 788 17.54 10.37 37.40
C GLY A 788 17.20 11.39 36.32
N GLY A 789 17.70 11.17 35.10
CA GLY A 789 17.40 11.99 33.90
C GLY A 789 15.92 11.95 33.52
N VAL A 790 15.27 10.79 33.54
CA VAL A 790 13.82 10.65 33.26
C VAL A 790 12.99 11.41 34.29
N ILE A 791 13.26 11.24 35.58
CA ILE A 791 12.50 11.91 36.65
C ILE A 791 12.69 13.43 36.59
N ALA A 792 13.91 13.91 36.49
CA ALA A 792 14.19 15.34 36.36
C ALA A 792 13.60 15.93 35.07
N GLY A 793 13.70 15.20 33.97
CA GLY A 793 13.09 15.55 32.70
C GLY A 793 11.58 15.70 32.77
N PHE A 794 10.89 14.78 33.41
CA PHE A 794 9.44 14.84 33.60
C PHE A 794 8.98 16.15 34.27
N PHE A 795 9.55 16.52 35.41
CA PHE A 795 9.15 17.76 36.09
C PHE A 795 9.51 19.02 35.30
N ARG A 796 10.67 19.03 34.64
CA ARG A 796 11.09 20.13 33.78
C ARG A 796 10.13 20.28 32.58
N ASN A 797 9.81 19.16 31.88
CA ASN A 797 8.93 19.15 30.76
C ASN A 797 7.51 19.60 31.09
N GLN A 798 6.93 19.11 32.21
CA GLN A 798 5.63 19.57 32.73
C GLN A 798 5.58 21.07 32.99
N SER A 799 6.63 21.63 33.62
CA SER A 799 6.72 23.07 33.85
C SER A 799 6.83 23.86 32.52
N ALA A 800 7.60 23.34 31.55
CA ALA A 800 7.73 23.96 30.26
C ALA A 800 6.42 23.90 29.46
N ASN A 801 5.70 22.76 29.47
CA ASN A 801 4.39 22.63 28.84
C ASN A 801 3.36 23.64 29.36
N LYS A 802 3.32 23.85 30.68
CA LYS A 802 2.44 24.86 31.31
C LYS A 802 2.77 26.28 30.86
N ARG A 803 4.04 26.62 30.69
CA ARG A 803 4.46 27.96 30.21
C ARG A 803 4.04 28.18 28.76
N THR A 804 4.33 27.22 27.87
CA THR A 804 3.94 27.31 26.46
C THR A 804 2.41 27.36 26.28
N ALA A 805 1.66 26.60 27.09
CA ALA A 805 0.20 26.66 27.07
C ALA A 805 -0.35 28.04 27.45
N LYS A 806 0.24 28.68 28.48
CA LYS A 806 -0.15 30.06 28.87
C LYS A 806 0.19 31.08 27.80
N GLU A 807 1.34 30.94 27.16
CA GLU A 807 1.75 31.82 26.05
C GLU A 807 0.79 31.72 24.85
N LEU A 808 0.34 30.51 24.51
CA LEU A 808 -0.63 30.28 23.44
C LEU A 808 -2.05 30.79 23.78
N ASN A 809 -2.46 30.70 25.06
CA ASN A 809 -3.77 31.18 25.49
C ASN A 809 -3.77 32.69 25.86
N HIS A 810 -2.60 33.36 25.74
CA HIS A 810 -2.43 34.78 26.16
C HIS A 810 -2.80 35.06 27.60
N ASP A 811 -2.60 34.08 28.52
CA ASP A 811 -2.89 34.15 29.98
C ASP A 811 -1.69 34.67 30.80
#